data_c6601e2637a9791baa33283dd1017ce8
#
_entry.id   c6601e2637a9791baa33283dd1017ce8
#
_cell.length_a   1.000
_cell.length_b   1.000
_cell.length_c   1.000
_cell.angle_alpha   90.00
_cell.angle_beta   90.00
_cell.angle_gamma   90.00
#
_symmetry.space_group_name_H-M   'P 1'
#
loop_
_entity.id
_entity.type
_entity.pdbx_description
1 polymer ?
#
loop_
_entity_poly.entity_id
_entity_poly.type
_entity_poly.pdbx_seq_one_letter_code
_entity_poly.pdbx_strand_id
1 'polypeptide(L)'
;MKKTIALLTAACLLLSGCQLNSQKSEPGAATDSVISSMDSLDDGANAAAPDQGATLGYDWTQNDDKSAGSDASQVPVPEMDAADDQTLFTFSQMSLINNELAETAPDDNYRTTYEVFVYSFADSDGDGIGDLNGLYDNLGYINDGQPSSGMDLSAGEIWLMPIFPSPTYHKYDTTNYMDVDPAYGTLEDFDKLLKECHARGINVILDLALNHTSTEHPWFLAAKDYLEKLPAGKDPVKDECPYVWYYTFSREQYPGFVPMDDTWYYEARFWEGMPDLNLSTPEVRNELSTIMKFWLDRGVDGFRLDAVTSYYTDNPDGNMEFMRWVADTVHGINPKAYLVAEAWTDQSSYASYYSTGVNSFFDFAYSGADGIIAQTARGNMSAKSFAESLANEENLYSSVNEHFINAPFYTNHDMPRSAGYYADDDGPRTKLAGALNLLMTGNAFVYYGEELGMMGSGKDPNYRAPMYWISEDECDAAGAGDEAGTGAKIEADTKAAEAKAEADSKAAETKTEADTKTTEAKVEADSKAAGSETRAEVKMVEQEMSDMMCDGPAEMDNFAMKFGSAYSQISDEYSIFNYYRNAIRIRNSFPVIARGRTVVDYDRTNDSVAAFTRKDSDGKYEPVEIFINSTSEPASVDITGSDLRELKAVLTVSSDKVMLDGTTLTLPAFGICVMGEAK
;
A
#
# COMPACT_ATOMS: atom_id res chain seq x y z
N MET A 1 28.53 15.04 -39.61
CA MET A 1 28.29 16.43 -39.21
C MET A 1 26.90 16.82 -39.70
N LYS A 2 25.93 16.78 -38.88
CA LYS A 2 24.51 17.20 -38.94
C LYS A 2 23.61 16.10 -38.32
N LYS A 3 23.65 15.98 -37.01
CA LYS A 3 22.67 15.34 -36.15
C LYS A 3 23.14 15.50 -34.69
N THR A 4 23.20 16.76 -34.23
CA THR A 4 23.43 17.04 -32.80
C THR A 4 23.09 18.54 -32.62
N ILE A 5 21.82 18.86 -32.64
CA ILE A 5 21.22 20.11 -32.13
C ILE A 5 19.71 19.87 -32.18
N ALA A 6 19.15 19.24 -31.15
CA ALA A 6 17.72 19.21 -30.85
C ALA A 6 17.47 18.59 -29.45
N LEU A 7 18.25 18.99 -28.45
CA LEU A 7 18.01 18.60 -27.04
C LEU A 7 18.59 19.66 -26.11
N LEU A 8 18.18 20.93 -26.30
CA LEU A 8 18.55 22.01 -25.39
C LEU A 8 17.58 23.21 -25.57
N THR A 9 16.27 22.97 -25.40
CA THR A 9 15.27 24.07 -25.31
C THR A 9 13.99 23.61 -24.56
N ALA A 10 14.14 23.02 -23.37
CA ALA A 10 13.03 22.78 -22.47
C ALA A 10 13.34 23.17 -21.02
N ALA A 11 14.39 23.90 -20.75
CA ALA A 11 14.81 24.27 -19.39
C ALA A 11 14.86 25.76 -19.10
N CYS A 12 14.20 26.63 -19.87
CA CYS A 12 14.21 28.08 -19.62
C CYS A 12 12.88 28.75 -19.98
N LEU A 13 11.79 28.40 -19.26
CA LEU A 13 10.53 29.16 -19.32
C LEU A 13 9.72 29.07 -18.01
N LEU A 14 10.38 29.35 -16.92
CA LEU A 14 9.71 29.66 -15.65
C LEU A 14 10.38 30.89 -15.02
N LEU A 15 10.29 32.01 -15.66
CA LEU A 15 10.46 33.34 -15.04
C LEU A 15 10.21 34.42 -16.12
N SER A 16 8.99 34.85 -16.28
CA SER A 16 8.59 36.25 -16.44
C SER A 16 7.14 36.34 -16.89
N GLY A 17 6.37 37.05 -16.12
CA GLY A 17 4.95 37.28 -16.30
C GLY A 17 4.64 38.30 -17.40
N CYS A 18 3.33 38.35 -17.71
CA CYS A 18 2.57 39.37 -18.44
C CYS A 18 2.67 39.40 -19.96
N GLN A 19 1.70 38.95 -20.69
CA GLN A 19 0.60 39.71 -21.31
C GLN A 19 -0.23 38.84 -22.24
N LEU A 20 -1.55 39.04 -22.16
CA LEU A 20 -2.59 38.47 -23.04
C LEU A 20 -2.28 38.71 -24.52
N ASN A 21 -2.43 37.67 -25.33
CA ASN A 21 -3.12 37.87 -26.61
C ASN A 21 -3.71 36.54 -27.12
N SER A 22 -4.98 36.61 -27.48
CA SER A 22 -5.83 35.56 -27.99
C SER A 22 -5.36 35.09 -29.38
N GLN A 23 -5.08 33.77 -29.51
CA GLN A 23 -5.30 33.08 -30.80
C GLN A 23 -5.60 31.60 -30.53
N LYS A 24 -6.67 31.15 -31.17
CA LYS A 24 -7.14 29.77 -31.20
C LYS A 24 -6.05 28.85 -31.75
N SER A 25 -5.74 27.77 -31.02
CA SER A 25 -5.10 26.58 -31.58
C SER A 25 -5.88 25.35 -31.12
N GLU A 26 -6.13 24.48 -32.08
CA GLU A 26 -6.87 23.21 -31.98
C GLU A 26 -6.28 22.26 -30.95
N PRO A 27 -7.08 21.38 -30.33
CA PRO A 27 -6.59 20.43 -29.35
C PRO A 27 -5.85 19.29 -30.05
N GLY A 28 -4.57 19.15 -29.77
CA GLY A 28 -3.75 18.04 -30.20
C GLY A 28 -3.72 16.94 -29.15
N ALA A 29 -4.13 15.77 -29.57
CA ALA A 29 -4.11 14.47 -28.93
C ALA A 29 -2.98 14.23 -27.90
N ALA A 30 -3.37 13.99 -26.66
CA ALA A 30 -2.52 13.43 -25.62
C ALA A 30 -3.23 12.26 -24.86
N THR A 31 -4.22 11.61 -25.47
CA THR A 31 -4.99 10.54 -24.85
C THR A 31 -4.77 9.14 -25.44
N ASP A 32 -3.89 9.00 -26.43
CA ASP A 32 -3.74 7.72 -27.16
C ASP A 32 -2.69 6.76 -26.59
N SER A 33 -2.03 7.04 -25.46
CA SER A 33 -0.97 6.16 -24.96
C SER A 33 -1.37 5.26 -23.79
N VAL A 34 -2.54 5.43 -23.20
CA VAL A 34 -3.01 4.64 -22.05
C VAL A 34 -3.99 3.54 -22.46
N ILE A 35 -4.61 3.66 -23.63
CA ILE A 35 -5.64 2.72 -24.12
C ILE A 35 -5.04 1.47 -24.81
N SER A 36 -3.75 1.50 -25.19
CA SER A 36 -3.15 0.41 -25.97
C SER A 36 -2.66 -0.80 -25.17
N SER A 37 -2.79 -0.82 -23.84
CA SER A 37 -2.35 -1.94 -23.01
C SER A 37 -3.48 -2.89 -22.56
N MET A 38 -4.73 -2.57 -22.87
CA MET A 38 -5.89 -3.40 -22.50
C MET A 38 -6.47 -4.25 -23.65
N ASP A 39 -5.86 -4.25 -24.83
CA ASP A 39 -6.40 -4.84 -26.07
C ASP A 39 -6.04 -6.31 -26.29
N SER A 40 -6.04 -7.19 -25.29
CA SER A 40 -5.97 -8.62 -25.63
C SER A 40 -6.29 -9.55 -24.47
N LEU A 41 -7.52 -9.66 -24.08
CA LEU A 41 -7.98 -10.82 -23.30
C LEU A 41 -9.33 -11.28 -23.86
N ASP A 42 -9.28 -12.08 -24.91
CA ASP A 42 -10.36 -12.97 -25.31
C ASP A 42 -9.90 -14.39 -25.01
N ASP A 43 -10.59 -15.05 -24.07
CA ASP A 43 -10.99 -16.44 -24.23
C ASP A 43 -11.62 -17.02 -22.95
N GLY A 44 -12.83 -17.32 -23.09
CA GLY A 44 -13.64 -18.45 -22.87
C GLY A 44 -13.36 -19.43 -21.74
N ALA A 45 -14.11 -19.34 -20.67
CA ALA A 45 -14.50 -20.52 -19.93
C ALA A 45 -16.01 -20.50 -19.69
N ASN A 46 -16.72 -21.33 -20.47
CA ASN A 46 -18.12 -21.68 -20.28
C ASN A 46 -18.26 -22.51 -18.99
N ALA A 47 -18.85 -21.94 -17.95
CA ALA A 47 -19.47 -22.72 -16.90
C ALA A 47 -20.92 -22.25 -16.70
N ALA A 48 -21.85 -23.17 -16.81
CA ALA A 48 -23.28 -22.96 -16.77
C ALA A 48 -23.75 -22.46 -15.39
N ALA A 49 -24.51 -21.38 -15.38
CA ALA A 49 -25.19 -20.87 -14.19
C ALA A 49 -26.41 -21.72 -13.84
N PRO A 50 -26.72 -21.91 -12.55
CA PRO A 50 -28.05 -22.37 -12.11
C PRO A 50 -28.99 -21.20 -11.89
N ASP A 51 -30.16 -21.33 -12.48
CA ASP A 51 -31.36 -20.50 -12.36
C ASP A 51 -31.90 -20.48 -10.92
N GLN A 52 -31.94 -19.32 -10.24
CA GLN A 52 -32.80 -19.09 -9.07
C GLN A 52 -33.19 -17.60 -8.98
N GLY A 53 -34.38 -17.29 -9.45
CA GLY A 53 -35.07 -16.08 -9.05
C GLY A 53 -35.72 -16.23 -7.67
N ALA A 54 -35.40 -15.35 -6.74
CA ALA A 54 -36.25 -15.06 -5.58
C ALA A 54 -35.92 -13.69 -4.97
N THR A 55 -36.82 -12.74 -5.15
CA THR A 55 -36.86 -11.50 -4.38
C THR A 55 -37.32 -11.78 -2.96
N LEU A 56 -36.48 -11.54 -1.97
CA LEU A 56 -36.85 -11.52 -0.56
C LEU A 56 -36.63 -10.11 0.00
N GLY A 57 -37.73 -9.45 0.34
CA GLY A 57 -37.72 -8.24 1.14
C GLY A 57 -37.43 -8.59 2.61
N TYR A 58 -36.46 -7.92 3.19
CA TYR A 58 -36.15 -7.99 4.62
C TYR A 58 -36.68 -6.77 5.36
N ASP A 59 -37.47 -7.05 6.39
CA ASP A 59 -38.03 -6.10 7.34
C ASP A 59 -37.10 -5.97 8.56
N TRP A 60 -36.57 -4.77 8.80
CA TRP A 60 -35.59 -4.47 9.85
C TRP A 60 -36.24 -3.81 11.07
N THR A 61 -37.00 -4.57 11.85
CA THR A 61 -37.31 -4.14 13.23
C THR A 61 -37.31 -5.36 14.14
N GLN A 62 -36.28 -5.50 14.92
CA GLN A 62 -36.15 -6.06 16.28
C GLN A 62 -34.84 -6.81 16.48
N ASN A 63 -33.98 -6.26 17.30
CA ASN A 63 -33.31 -7.06 18.32
C ASN A 63 -32.88 -6.21 19.51
N ASP A 64 -33.48 -6.55 20.62
CA ASP A 64 -33.20 -6.05 21.96
C ASP A 64 -31.97 -6.70 22.59
N ASP A 65 -31.25 -5.89 23.35
CA ASP A 65 -30.26 -6.19 24.39
C ASP A 65 -30.28 -7.59 25.01
N LYS A 66 -29.11 -8.23 25.09
CA LYS A 66 -28.70 -8.97 26.29
C LYS A 66 -27.16 -9.00 26.43
N SER A 67 -26.70 -8.26 27.42
CA SER A 67 -25.40 -8.36 28.08
C SER A 67 -25.17 -9.77 28.66
N ALA A 68 -23.99 -10.35 28.39
CA ALA A 68 -23.40 -11.36 29.25
C ALA A 68 -21.87 -11.25 29.15
N GLY A 69 -21.26 -10.83 30.25
CA GLY A 69 -19.82 -10.85 30.41
C GLY A 69 -19.29 -12.28 30.51
N SER A 70 -18.14 -12.50 29.96
CA SER A 70 -17.30 -13.66 30.29
C SER A 70 -15.84 -13.26 30.37
N ASP A 71 -15.26 -13.64 31.47
CA ASP A 71 -13.90 -13.59 31.95
C ASP A 71 -12.82 -13.84 30.89
N ALA A 72 -11.93 -12.87 30.74
CA ALA A 72 -10.67 -13.06 30.05
C ALA A 72 -9.70 -13.83 30.96
N SER A 73 -9.52 -15.11 30.72
CA SER A 73 -8.45 -15.90 31.33
C SER A 73 -7.11 -15.51 30.67
N GLN A 74 -6.25 -14.91 31.47
CA GLN A 74 -4.87 -14.60 31.16
C GLN A 74 -4.11 -15.88 30.72
N VAL A 75 -3.56 -15.84 29.52
CA VAL A 75 -2.50 -16.76 29.09
C VAL A 75 -1.21 -16.27 29.73
N PRO A 76 -0.44 -17.13 30.44
CA PRO A 76 0.80 -16.67 31.07
C PRO A 76 1.87 -16.38 30.02
N VAL A 77 2.41 -15.16 30.05
CA VAL A 77 3.65 -14.80 29.36
C VAL A 77 4.78 -15.59 29.99
N PRO A 78 5.64 -16.31 29.25
CA PRO A 78 6.82 -16.94 29.81
C PRO A 78 7.79 -15.86 30.31
N GLU A 79 8.08 -15.87 31.60
CA GLU A 79 9.24 -15.14 32.15
C GLU A 79 10.52 -15.75 31.56
N MET A 80 11.23 -14.98 30.75
CA MET A 80 12.59 -15.32 30.33
C MET A 80 13.52 -15.12 31.52
N ASP A 81 13.99 -16.24 32.09
CA ASP A 81 15.08 -16.23 33.06
C ASP A 81 16.36 -15.72 32.39
N ALA A 82 16.91 -14.64 32.95
CA ALA A 82 18.20 -14.11 32.60
C ALA A 82 19.30 -15.10 33.04
N ALA A 83 19.83 -15.85 32.10
CA ALA A 83 21.09 -16.61 32.28
C ALA A 83 22.05 -16.27 31.15
N ASP A 84 23.08 -15.54 31.54
CA ASP A 84 24.39 -15.34 30.91
C ASP A 84 24.67 -16.20 29.66
N ASP A 85 24.55 -15.62 28.47
CA ASP A 85 25.47 -15.86 27.39
C ASP A 85 25.74 -14.51 26.68
N GLN A 86 26.94 -13.95 26.95
CA GLN A 86 27.42 -12.73 26.30
C GLN A 86 27.88 -13.05 24.87
N THR A 87 26.99 -13.43 24.00
CA THR A 87 27.06 -13.05 22.60
C THR A 87 26.63 -11.61 22.56
N LEU A 88 27.55 -10.69 22.48
CA LEU A 88 27.33 -9.28 22.23
C LEU A 88 26.64 -9.16 20.85
N PHE A 89 25.31 -9.26 20.81
CA PHE A 89 24.54 -8.75 19.70
C PHE A 89 24.77 -7.23 19.67
N THR A 90 25.65 -6.78 18.80
CA THR A 90 25.81 -5.36 18.52
C THR A 90 24.57 -4.94 17.71
N PHE A 91 23.50 -4.52 18.38
CA PHE A 91 22.37 -3.89 17.74
C PHE A 91 22.84 -2.72 16.88
N SER A 92 22.24 -2.56 15.71
CA SER A 92 22.51 -1.40 14.85
C SER A 92 22.10 -0.11 15.55
N GLN A 93 22.60 1.01 15.06
CA GLN A 93 22.12 2.33 15.52
C GLN A 93 20.63 2.49 15.27
N MET A 94 20.12 2.00 14.12
CA MET A 94 18.72 2.08 13.75
C MET A 94 17.86 1.33 14.77
N SER A 95 18.16 0.08 15.08
CA SER A 95 17.44 -0.69 16.10
C SER A 95 17.55 -0.07 17.49
N LEU A 96 18.75 0.36 17.91
CA LEU A 96 18.93 0.96 19.24
C LEU A 96 18.12 2.24 19.45
N ILE A 97 18.01 3.09 18.43
CA ILE A 97 17.26 4.35 18.53
C ILE A 97 15.77 4.13 18.27
N ASN A 98 15.41 3.43 17.19
CA ASN A 98 14.02 3.33 16.78
C ASN A 98 13.20 2.39 17.67
N ASN A 99 13.83 1.41 18.37
CA ASN A 99 13.12 0.57 19.34
C ASN A 99 12.67 1.32 20.60
N GLU A 100 13.24 2.50 20.87
CA GLU A 100 12.80 3.39 21.94
C GLU A 100 11.59 4.27 21.55
N LEU A 101 11.17 4.24 20.28
CA LEU A 101 10.04 5.02 19.79
C LEU A 101 8.71 4.48 20.33
N ALA A 102 7.86 5.38 20.78
CA ALA A 102 6.50 5.07 21.21
C ALA A 102 5.51 5.36 20.08
N GLU A 103 5.08 4.31 19.42
CA GLU A 103 4.06 4.41 18.36
C GLU A 103 2.70 4.80 18.96
N THR A 104 1.97 5.60 18.22
CA THR A 104 0.59 5.99 18.57
C THR A 104 -0.31 5.59 17.41
N ALA A 105 -1.27 4.71 17.66
CA ALA A 105 -2.29 4.39 16.69
C ALA A 105 -3.07 5.68 16.32
N PRO A 106 -3.14 6.05 15.03
CA PRO A 106 -3.88 7.23 14.62
C PRO A 106 -5.38 7.03 14.84
N ASP A 107 -6.06 8.06 15.33
CA ASP A 107 -7.51 8.10 15.55
C ASP A 107 -8.25 8.94 14.48
N ASP A 108 -7.56 9.30 13.43
CA ASP A 108 -8.00 10.12 12.31
C ASP A 108 -7.54 9.54 10.95
N ASN A 109 -7.70 10.30 9.87
CA ASN A 109 -7.38 9.86 8.49
C ASN A 109 -5.92 10.12 8.08
N TYR A 110 -5.03 10.45 9.01
CA TYR A 110 -3.58 10.60 8.75
C TYR A 110 -2.85 9.30 9.11
N ARG A 111 -3.06 8.27 8.31
CA ARG A 111 -2.59 6.90 8.54
C ARG A 111 -1.45 6.52 7.61
N THR A 112 -1.05 5.30 7.66
CA THR A 112 -0.36 4.58 6.59
C THR A 112 -1.31 3.50 6.11
N THR A 113 -1.65 3.54 4.84
CA THR A 113 -2.59 2.59 4.21
C THR A 113 -1.82 1.53 3.44
N TYR A 114 -2.12 0.27 3.69
CA TYR A 114 -1.59 -0.87 2.97
C TYR A 114 -2.61 -1.32 1.92
N GLU A 115 -2.27 -1.19 0.63
CA GLU A 115 -3.12 -1.59 -0.48
C GLU A 115 -2.98 -3.09 -0.74
N VAL A 116 -4.08 -3.83 -0.71
CA VAL A 116 -4.12 -5.28 -0.86
C VAL A 116 -4.95 -5.69 -2.07
N PHE A 117 -4.34 -6.44 -2.97
CA PHE A 117 -5.04 -7.21 -3.99
C PHE A 117 -5.31 -8.61 -3.43
N VAL A 118 -6.55 -8.84 -2.97
CA VAL A 118 -6.94 -10.08 -2.27
C VAL A 118 -6.61 -11.31 -3.09
N TYR A 119 -6.88 -11.29 -4.41
CA TYR A 119 -6.61 -12.39 -5.36
C TYR A 119 -5.19 -12.98 -5.26
N SER A 120 -4.20 -12.12 -4.95
CA SER A 120 -2.78 -12.48 -4.98
C SER A 120 -2.11 -12.36 -3.62
N PHE A 121 -2.86 -12.14 -2.52
CA PHE A 121 -2.24 -11.89 -1.22
C PHE A 121 -1.96 -13.17 -0.45
N ALA A 122 -2.99 -13.93 -0.09
CA ALA A 122 -2.85 -15.19 0.64
C ALA A 122 -4.06 -16.09 0.40
N ASP A 123 -3.82 -17.35 0.05
CA ASP A 123 -4.80 -18.40 -0.18
C ASP A 123 -5.01 -19.19 1.12
N SER A 124 -6.24 -19.32 1.60
CA SER A 124 -6.54 -20.06 2.83
C SER A 124 -7.17 -21.43 2.58
N ASP A 125 -7.68 -21.71 1.38
CA ASP A 125 -8.41 -22.94 1.07
C ASP A 125 -7.75 -23.83 0.01
N GLY A 126 -6.63 -23.35 -0.58
CA GLY A 126 -5.77 -24.13 -1.46
C GLY A 126 -6.28 -24.20 -2.91
N ASP A 127 -7.07 -23.22 -3.35
CA ASP A 127 -7.56 -23.13 -4.72
C ASP A 127 -6.66 -22.32 -5.65
N GLY A 128 -5.60 -21.72 -5.12
CA GLY A 128 -4.62 -20.88 -5.84
C GLY A 128 -5.00 -19.41 -5.91
N ILE A 129 -6.15 -19.02 -5.36
CA ILE A 129 -6.65 -17.64 -5.33
C ILE A 129 -6.64 -17.15 -3.87
N GLY A 130 -6.09 -15.96 -3.66
CA GLY A 130 -6.14 -15.32 -2.35
C GLY A 130 -7.57 -14.95 -1.94
N ASP A 131 -7.85 -15.04 -0.64
CA ASP A 131 -9.17 -14.83 -0.09
C ASP A 131 -9.18 -14.02 1.22
N LEU A 132 -10.37 -13.67 1.74
CA LEU A 132 -10.51 -12.85 2.93
C LEU A 132 -10.07 -13.56 4.21
N ASN A 133 -10.13 -14.89 4.27
CA ASN A 133 -9.63 -15.64 5.41
C ASN A 133 -8.09 -15.71 5.37
N GLY A 134 -7.48 -15.86 4.19
CA GLY A 134 -6.03 -15.75 4.02
C GLY A 134 -5.50 -14.39 4.44
N LEU A 135 -6.20 -13.31 4.09
CA LEU A 135 -5.86 -11.97 4.59
C LEU A 135 -6.06 -11.88 6.13
N TYR A 136 -7.16 -12.42 6.66
CA TYR A 136 -7.43 -12.44 8.11
C TYR A 136 -6.32 -13.16 8.88
N ASP A 137 -5.89 -14.31 8.42
CA ASP A 137 -4.86 -15.12 9.08
C ASP A 137 -3.48 -14.43 9.03
N ASN A 138 -3.25 -13.57 8.04
CA ASN A 138 -2.01 -12.81 7.85
C ASN A 138 -2.08 -11.33 8.28
N LEU A 139 -3.12 -10.91 8.99
CA LEU A 139 -3.20 -9.54 9.54
C LEU A 139 -2.01 -9.19 10.45
N GLY A 140 -1.41 -10.19 11.12
CA GLY A 140 -0.23 -10.00 11.96
C GLY A 140 1.01 -9.53 11.21
N TYR A 141 1.10 -9.72 9.89
CA TYR A 141 2.14 -9.16 9.04
C TYR A 141 1.93 -7.65 8.80
N ILE A 142 0.68 -7.23 8.64
CA ILE A 142 0.32 -5.83 8.38
C ILE A 142 0.32 -5.03 9.68
N ASN A 143 -0.38 -5.55 10.71
CA ASN A 143 -0.43 -4.95 12.05
C ASN A 143 -0.95 -6.00 13.04
N ASP A 144 -0.20 -6.29 14.09
CA ASP A 144 -0.57 -7.25 15.13
C ASP A 144 -1.42 -6.65 16.26
N GLY A 145 -1.69 -5.34 16.20
CA GLY A 145 -2.45 -4.60 17.20
C GLY A 145 -1.65 -4.25 18.46
N GLN A 146 -0.35 -4.55 18.48
CA GLN A 146 0.52 -4.24 19.62
C GLN A 146 1.57 -3.20 19.22
N PRO A 147 1.43 -1.95 19.63
CA PRO A 147 2.41 -0.93 19.32
C PRO A 147 3.82 -1.40 19.73
N SER A 148 4.76 -1.28 18.80
CA SER A 148 6.17 -1.57 19.02
C SER A 148 6.52 -3.07 19.23
N SER A 149 5.68 -4.01 18.80
CA SER A 149 6.04 -5.44 18.80
C SER A 149 7.29 -5.71 17.95
N GLY A 150 7.44 -4.93 16.87
CA GLY A 150 8.59 -4.98 16.00
C GLY A 150 8.58 -6.11 14.98
N MET A 151 7.44 -6.77 14.78
CA MET A 151 7.29 -7.92 13.86
C MET A 151 6.41 -7.64 12.65
N ASP A 152 5.60 -6.58 12.70
CA ASP A 152 4.67 -6.16 11.66
C ASP A 152 5.06 -4.83 11.00
N LEU A 153 4.31 -4.41 9.98
CA LEU A 153 4.50 -3.11 9.32
C LEU A 153 3.91 -1.94 10.11
N SER A 154 3.06 -2.18 11.11
CA SER A 154 2.32 -1.14 11.86
C SER A 154 1.47 -0.22 10.97
N ALA A 155 0.95 -0.73 9.84
CA ALA A 155 0.03 0.03 9.00
C ALA A 155 -1.32 0.22 9.71
N GLY A 156 -1.89 1.40 9.62
CA GLY A 156 -3.11 1.78 10.36
C GLY A 156 -4.39 1.71 9.53
N GLU A 157 -4.30 1.38 8.26
CA GLU A 157 -5.43 1.24 7.35
C GLU A 157 -5.11 0.22 6.25
N ILE A 158 -6.12 -0.51 5.80
CA ILE A 158 -6.06 -1.41 4.65
C ILE A 158 -7.02 -0.87 3.57
N TRP A 159 -6.49 -0.71 2.36
CA TRP A 159 -7.31 -0.54 1.17
C TRP A 159 -7.45 -1.89 0.48
N LEU A 160 -8.66 -2.44 0.45
CA LEU A 160 -9.00 -3.61 -0.35
C LEU A 160 -9.31 -3.16 -1.77
N MET A 161 -8.51 -3.57 -2.74
CA MET A 161 -8.89 -3.53 -4.16
C MET A 161 -10.25 -4.23 -4.34
N PRO A 162 -10.96 -4.08 -5.48
CA PRO A 162 -12.34 -4.55 -5.58
C PRO A 162 -12.53 -5.98 -5.10
N ILE A 163 -13.51 -6.20 -4.20
CA ILE A 163 -13.86 -7.51 -3.62
C ILE A 163 -15.22 -8.02 -4.08
N PHE A 164 -15.90 -7.28 -4.95
CA PHE A 164 -17.26 -7.57 -5.38
C PHE A 164 -17.29 -8.66 -6.46
N PRO A 165 -18.41 -9.40 -6.59
CA PRO A 165 -18.60 -10.37 -7.67
C PRO A 165 -18.32 -9.77 -9.04
N SER A 166 -17.43 -10.41 -9.80
CA SER A 166 -16.96 -9.96 -11.10
C SER A 166 -16.46 -11.15 -11.93
N PRO A 167 -16.66 -11.16 -13.25
CA PRO A 167 -16.16 -12.24 -14.10
C PRO A 167 -14.64 -12.19 -14.34
N THR A 168 -13.98 -11.05 -14.06
CA THR A 168 -12.52 -10.91 -14.26
C THR A 168 -11.73 -11.04 -12.97
N TYR A 169 -10.44 -11.37 -13.08
CA TYR A 169 -9.54 -11.48 -11.93
C TYR A 169 -9.32 -10.16 -11.20
N HIS A 170 -9.33 -9.03 -11.93
CA HIS A 170 -9.09 -7.70 -11.37
C HIS A 170 -10.30 -7.11 -10.63
N LYS A 171 -11.50 -7.67 -10.84
CA LYS A 171 -12.75 -7.34 -10.14
C LYS A 171 -13.32 -5.93 -10.38
N TYR A 172 -12.77 -5.13 -11.30
CA TYR A 172 -13.31 -3.79 -11.59
C TYR A 172 -14.62 -3.82 -12.38
N ASP A 173 -14.93 -4.86 -13.16
CA ASP A 173 -16.19 -5.05 -13.85
C ASP A 173 -17.24 -5.74 -12.95
N THR A 174 -17.76 -4.99 -12.01
CA THR A 174 -18.64 -5.48 -10.94
C THR A 174 -20.01 -5.94 -11.46
N THR A 175 -20.47 -7.12 -11.00
CA THR A 175 -21.83 -7.65 -11.27
C THR A 175 -22.80 -7.47 -10.11
N ASN A 176 -22.31 -7.30 -8.88
CA ASN A 176 -23.11 -7.03 -7.70
C ASN A 176 -22.27 -6.26 -6.66
N TYR A 177 -22.59 -4.99 -6.41
CA TYR A 177 -21.84 -4.13 -5.48
C TYR A 177 -22.12 -4.40 -3.99
N MET A 178 -23.11 -5.23 -3.65
CA MET A 178 -23.51 -5.45 -2.26
C MET A 178 -23.24 -6.89 -1.80
N ASP A 179 -22.20 -7.51 -2.36
CA ASP A 179 -21.77 -8.86 -2.00
C ASP A 179 -20.25 -8.99 -2.12
N VAL A 180 -19.70 -10.08 -1.59
CA VAL A 180 -18.31 -10.48 -1.75
C VAL A 180 -18.22 -11.50 -2.89
N ASP A 181 -17.17 -11.40 -3.73
CA ASP A 181 -16.92 -12.40 -4.77
C ASP A 181 -16.77 -13.80 -4.14
N PRO A 182 -17.49 -14.82 -4.67
CA PRO A 182 -17.41 -16.19 -4.12
C PRO A 182 -16.00 -16.78 -4.05
N ALA A 183 -15.06 -16.32 -4.92
CA ALA A 183 -13.66 -16.73 -4.84
C ALA A 183 -12.92 -16.09 -3.66
N TYR A 184 -13.47 -15.03 -3.06
CA TYR A 184 -12.87 -14.35 -1.91
C TYR A 184 -13.53 -14.71 -0.58
N GLY A 185 -14.64 -15.46 -0.62
CA GLY A 185 -15.40 -15.85 0.57
C GLY A 185 -16.81 -15.28 0.62
N THR A 186 -17.27 -14.94 1.80
CA THR A 186 -18.63 -14.52 2.09
C THR A 186 -18.67 -13.15 2.78
N LEU A 187 -19.88 -12.56 2.89
CA LEU A 187 -20.08 -11.36 3.72
C LEU A 187 -19.77 -11.60 5.19
N GLU A 188 -19.96 -12.83 5.70
CA GLU A 188 -19.60 -13.21 7.06
C GLU A 188 -18.08 -13.24 7.27
N ASP A 189 -17.32 -13.69 6.26
CA ASP A 189 -15.85 -13.66 6.29
C ASP A 189 -15.35 -12.20 6.26
N PHE A 190 -15.99 -11.34 5.46
CA PHE A 190 -15.71 -9.91 5.47
C PHE A 190 -16.00 -9.27 6.83
N ASP A 191 -17.16 -9.56 7.43
CA ASP A 191 -17.53 -9.02 8.76
C ASP A 191 -16.54 -9.49 9.84
N LYS A 192 -16.04 -10.74 9.75
CA LYS A 192 -15.00 -11.29 10.63
C LYS A 192 -13.68 -10.53 10.46
N LEU A 193 -13.23 -10.31 9.22
CA LEU A 193 -12.02 -9.56 8.90
C LEU A 193 -12.11 -8.12 9.41
N LEU A 194 -13.19 -7.41 9.08
CA LEU A 194 -13.41 -6.02 9.48
C LEU A 194 -13.39 -5.86 11.00
N LYS A 195 -14.06 -6.75 11.71
CA LYS A 195 -14.07 -6.74 13.18
C LYS A 195 -12.68 -6.92 13.77
N GLU A 196 -11.85 -7.80 13.21
CA GLU A 196 -10.48 -8.02 13.68
C GLU A 196 -9.59 -6.82 13.35
N CYS A 197 -9.72 -6.25 12.15
CA CYS A 197 -9.03 -5.02 11.78
C CYS A 197 -9.31 -3.91 12.80
N HIS A 198 -10.58 -3.66 13.11
CA HIS A 198 -10.95 -2.65 14.11
C HIS A 198 -10.43 -2.97 15.51
N ALA A 199 -10.40 -4.25 15.92
CA ALA A 199 -9.82 -4.65 17.20
C ALA A 199 -8.32 -4.33 17.31
N ARG A 200 -7.60 -4.31 16.17
CA ARG A 200 -6.18 -3.93 16.07
C ARG A 200 -5.96 -2.44 15.78
N GLY A 201 -7.02 -1.64 15.65
CA GLY A 201 -6.93 -0.22 15.30
C GLY A 201 -6.67 0.05 13.81
N ILE A 202 -6.92 -0.94 12.95
CA ILE A 202 -6.81 -0.85 11.51
C ILE A 202 -8.16 -0.44 10.92
N ASN A 203 -8.20 0.65 10.14
CA ASN A 203 -9.34 1.00 9.32
C ASN A 203 -9.36 0.17 8.03
N VAL A 204 -10.54 -0.01 7.45
CA VAL A 204 -10.70 -0.70 6.16
C VAL A 204 -11.48 0.18 5.20
N ILE A 205 -10.88 0.49 4.05
CA ILE A 205 -11.56 1.17 2.94
C ILE A 205 -11.70 0.22 1.76
N LEU A 206 -12.82 0.36 1.03
CA LEU A 206 -13.12 -0.45 -0.14
C LEU A 206 -12.90 0.35 -1.43
N ASP A 207 -12.42 -0.33 -2.45
CA ASP A 207 -12.39 0.21 -3.81
C ASP A 207 -13.80 0.27 -4.38
N LEU A 208 -14.17 1.40 -4.97
CA LEU A 208 -15.52 1.64 -5.45
C LEU A 208 -15.51 2.23 -6.86
N ALA A 209 -15.66 1.36 -7.87
CA ALA A 209 -15.77 1.74 -9.27
C ALA A 209 -17.19 2.22 -9.58
N LEU A 210 -17.44 3.52 -9.44
CA LEU A 210 -18.76 4.14 -9.67
C LEU A 210 -19.03 4.51 -11.12
N ASN A 211 -18.00 4.46 -11.98
CA ASN A 211 -18.10 4.88 -13.37
C ASN A 211 -18.88 3.90 -14.25
N HIS A 212 -18.76 2.60 -14.00
CA HIS A 212 -19.24 1.54 -14.88
C HIS A 212 -19.68 0.30 -14.08
N THR A 213 -20.28 -0.67 -14.77
CA THR A 213 -20.55 -2.01 -14.25
C THR A 213 -19.98 -3.06 -15.22
N SER A 214 -20.09 -4.35 -14.90
CA SER A 214 -19.92 -5.40 -15.89
C SER A 214 -21.07 -5.42 -16.91
N THR A 215 -20.81 -5.92 -18.12
CA THR A 215 -21.87 -6.33 -19.07
C THR A 215 -22.71 -7.47 -18.52
N GLU A 216 -22.26 -8.19 -17.49
CA GLU A 216 -23.00 -9.23 -16.79
C GLU A 216 -23.81 -8.70 -15.60
N HIS A 217 -23.74 -7.40 -15.32
CA HIS A 217 -24.54 -6.79 -14.25
C HIS A 217 -26.05 -6.89 -14.58
N PRO A 218 -26.91 -7.26 -13.62
CA PRO A 218 -28.37 -7.40 -13.86
C PRO A 218 -29.02 -6.20 -14.50
N TRP A 219 -28.56 -4.97 -14.21
CA TRP A 219 -29.08 -3.75 -14.83
C TRP A 219 -28.78 -3.71 -16.34
N PHE A 220 -27.53 -4.04 -16.72
CA PHE A 220 -27.14 -4.03 -18.13
C PHE A 220 -27.84 -5.16 -18.90
N LEU A 221 -27.90 -6.37 -18.33
CA LEU A 221 -28.59 -7.51 -18.94
C LEU A 221 -30.06 -7.23 -19.19
N ALA A 222 -30.75 -6.58 -18.23
CA ALA A 222 -32.16 -6.20 -18.39
C ALA A 222 -32.35 -5.13 -19.48
N ALA A 223 -31.45 -4.13 -19.54
CA ALA A 223 -31.48 -3.11 -20.59
C ALA A 223 -31.25 -3.71 -21.98
N LYS A 224 -30.23 -4.58 -22.10
CA LYS A 224 -29.86 -5.31 -23.32
C LYS A 224 -31.03 -6.17 -23.82
N ASP A 225 -31.58 -7.03 -22.97
CA ASP A 225 -32.71 -7.92 -23.30
C ASP A 225 -33.94 -7.15 -23.79
N TYR A 226 -34.24 -5.99 -23.19
CA TYR A 226 -35.31 -5.12 -23.62
C TYR A 226 -35.02 -4.50 -24.99
N LEU A 227 -33.84 -3.94 -25.22
CA LEU A 227 -33.46 -3.27 -26.46
C LEU A 227 -33.38 -4.24 -27.64
N GLU A 228 -32.88 -5.46 -27.47
CA GLU A 228 -32.86 -6.51 -28.49
C GLU A 228 -34.25 -6.94 -28.94
N LYS A 229 -35.24 -6.88 -28.05
CA LYS A 229 -36.64 -7.22 -28.35
C LYS A 229 -37.45 -6.03 -28.87
N LEU A 230 -36.92 -4.82 -28.83
CA LEU A 230 -37.61 -3.64 -29.23
C LEU A 230 -37.84 -3.62 -30.76
N PRO A 231 -39.07 -3.43 -31.25
CA PRO A 231 -39.34 -3.41 -32.71
C PRO A 231 -38.51 -2.34 -33.41
N ALA A 232 -38.02 -2.65 -34.61
CA ALA A 232 -37.19 -1.74 -35.39
C ALA A 232 -37.81 -0.34 -35.52
N GLY A 233 -37.03 0.69 -35.23
CA GLY A 233 -37.46 2.09 -35.30
C GLY A 233 -38.36 2.56 -34.14
N LYS A 234 -38.59 1.73 -33.12
CA LYS A 234 -39.24 2.16 -31.88
C LYS A 234 -38.21 2.68 -30.89
N ASP A 235 -38.60 3.72 -30.17
CA ASP A 235 -37.79 4.23 -29.05
C ASP A 235 -38.13 3.48 -27.75
N PRO A 236 -37.17 3.30 -26.86
CA PRO A 236 -37.38 2.65 -25.57
C PRO A 236 -38.31 3.47 -24.68
N VAL A 237 -39.07 2.80 -23.82
CA VAL A 237 -40.02 3.39 -22.89
C VAL A 237 -39.58 3.12 -21.45
N LYS A 238 -39.39 4.19 -20.66
CA LYS A 238 -38.82 4.11 -19.30
C LYS A 238 -39.66 3.22 -18.37
N ASP A 239 -41.00 3.31 -18.46
CA ASP A 239 -41.91 2.51 -17.64
C ASP A 239 -41.87 1.00 -17.98
N GLU A 240 -41.38 0.63 -19.17
CA GLU A 240 -41.23 -0.77 -19.58
C GLU A 240 -39.88 -1.36 -19.13
N CYS A 241 -38.79 -0.58 -19.20
CA CYS A 241 -37.46 -0.96 -18.71
C CYS A 241 -36.69 0.30 -18.28
N PRO A 242 -36.67 0.63 -16.97
CA PRO A 242 -35.93 1.80 -16.48
C PRO A 242 -34.43 1.66 -16.67
N TYR A 243 -33.90 0.45 -16.72
CA TYR A 243 -32.45 0.18 -16.78
C TYR A 243 -31.79 0.66 -18.08
N VAL A 244 -32.56 0.89 -19.16
CA VAL A 244 -32.04 1.52 -20.38
C VAL A 244 -31.49 2.93 -20.10
N TRP A 245 -31.97 3.62 -19.05
CA TRP A 245 -31.50 4.95 -18.64
C TRP A 245 -30.37 4.91 -17.63
N TYR A 246 -30.02 3.70 -17.15
CA TYR A 246 -28.86 3.54 -16.28
C TYR A 246 -27.54 3.63 -17.05
N TYR A 247 -27.60 3.45 -18.37
CA TYR A 247 -26.47 3.51 -19.31
C TYR A 247 -26.79 4.49 -20.45
N THR A 248 -25.80 4.76 -21.29
CA THR A 248 -26.01 5.56 -22.50
C THR A 248 -26.03 4.65 -23.73
N PHE A 249 -27.21 4.43 -24.30
CA PHE A 249 -27.37 3.67 -25.54
C PHE A 249 -27.62 4.58 -26.73
N SER A 250 -27.16 4.19 -27.94
CA SER A 250 -27.35 4.93 -29.19
C SER A 250 -27.51 3.96 -30.36
N ARG A 251 -28.21 4.44 -31.41
CA ARG A 251 -28.27 3.77 -32.72
C ARG A 251 -27.16 4.25 -33.66
N GLU A 252 -26.41 5.24 -33.27
CA GLU A 252 -25.25 5.77 -33.98
C GLU A 252 -24.01 5.52 -33.16
N GLN A 253 -22.91 5.16 -33.83
CA GLN A 253 -21.61 4.97 -33.19
C GLN A 253 -20.98 6.33 -32.91
N TYR A 254 -20.59 6.56 -31.66
CA TYR A 254 -19.83 7.71 -31.20
C TYR A 254 -18.46 7.26 -30.66
N PRO A 255 -17.48 8.16 -30.51
CA PRO A 255 -16.24 7.85 -29.77
C PRO A 255 -16.56 7.34 -28.36
N GLY A 256 -15.91 6.25 -27.93
CA GLY A 256 -16.18 5.60 -26.65
C GLY A 256 -17.44 4.71 -26.62
N PHE A 257 -18.12 4.52 -27.77
CA PHE A 257 -19.24 3.59 -27.88
C PHE A 257 -18.82 2.33 -28.61
N VAL A 258 -19.22 1.20 -28.07
CA VAL A 258 -19.00 -0.14 -28.64
C VAL A 258 -20.32 -0.74 -29.14
N PRO A 259 -20.28 -1.63 -30.16
CA PRO A 259 -21.50 -2.25 -30.67
C PRO A 259 -22.06 -3.26 -29.65
N MET A 260 -23.37 -3.16 -29.36
CA MET A 260 -24.11 -4.18 -28.64
C MET A 260 -24.68 -5.24 -29.59
N ASP A 261 -25.27 -4.77 -30.70
CA ASP A 261 -25.84 -5.57 -31.79
C ASP A 261 -25.82 -4.79 -33.12
N ASP A 262 -26.54 -5.24 -34.14
CA ASP A 262 -26.65 -4.58 -35.46
C ASP A 262 -27.36 -3.21 -35.39
N THR A 263 -28.01 -2.87 -34.27
CA THR A 263 -28.88 -1.68 -34.11
C THR A 263 -28.37 -0.71 -33.05
N TRP A 264 -27.79 -1.25 -31.98
CA TRP A 264 -27.48 -0.49 -30.78
C TRP A 264 -25.98 -0.49 -30.45
N TYR A 265 -25.53 0.64 -29.92
CA TYR A 265 -24.23 0.87 -29.31
C TYR A 265 -24.44 1.32 -27.88
N TYR A 266 -23.48 1.07 -26.99
CA TYR A 266 -23.46 1.57 -25.63
C TYR A 266 -22.12 2.23 -25.32
N GLU A 267 -22.11 3.16 -24.40
CA GLU A 267 -20.89 3.82 -23.92
C GLU A 267 -20.09 2.84 -23.04
N ALA A 268 -18.82 2.64 -23.38
CA ALA A 268 -17.88 1.80 -22.63
C ALA A 268 -16.45 2.30 -22.94
N ARG A 269 -15.95 3.17 -22.09
CA ARG A 269 -14.71 3.92 -22.38
C ARG A 269 -13.46 3.18 -22.00
N PHE A 270 -13.52 2.33 -20.97
CA PHE A 270 -12.41 1.52 -20.55
C PHE A 270 -12.26 0.29 -21.41
N TRP A 271 -13.33 -0.48 -21.51
CA TRP A 271 -13.35 -1.74 -22.22
C TRP A 271 -14.79 -2.14 -22.53
N GLU A 272 -15.01 -2.91 -23.59
CA GLU A 272 -16.35 -3.34 -24.00
C GLU A 272 -17.12 -4.14 -22.91
N GLY A 273 -16.39 -4.82 -21.99
CA GLY A 273 -16.97 -5.49 -20.84
C GLY A 273 -17.43 -4.55 -19.71
N MET A 274 -17.13 -3.25 -19.79
CA MET A 274 -17.41 -2.24 -18.74
C MET A 274 -18.31 -1.10 -19.26
N PRO A 275 -19.63 -1.32 -19.40
CA PRO A 275 -20.55 -0.27 -19.81
C PRO A 275 -20.62 0.87 -18.79
N ASP A 276 -20.42 2.10 -19.25
CA ASP A 276 -20.44 3.30 -18.41
C ASP A 276 -21.87 3.60 -17.90
N LEU A 277 -21.97 3.90 -16.60
CA LEU A 277 -23.22 4.32 -15.97
C LEU A 277 -23.56 5.76 -16.35
N ASN A 278 -24.82 6.03 -16.60
CA ASN A 278 -25.32 7.38 -16.75
C ASN A 278 -25.50 8.05 -15.38
N LEU A 279 -24.44 8.63 -14.86
CA LEU A 279 -24.38 9.25 -13.54
C LEU A 279 -25.27 10.51 -13.40
N SER A 280 -25.85 10.98 -14.50
CA SER A 280 -26.87 12.05 -14.48
C SER A 280 -28.26 11.52 -14.13
N THR A 281 -28.47 10.21 -14.16
CA THR A 281 -29.78 9.58 -13.88
C THR A 281 -30.00 9.52 -12.36
N PRO A 282 -31.10 10.12 -11.84
CA PRO A 282 -31.35 10.11 -10.39
C PRO A 282 -31.49 8.71 -9.80
N GLU A 283 -32.06 7.76 -10.56
CA GLU A 283 -32.21 6.39 -10.14
C GLU A 283 -30.84 5.70 -9.96
N VAL A 284 -29.88 5.95 -10.85
CA VAL A 284 -28.50 5.46 -10.69
C VAL A 284 -27.88 6.04 -9.42
N ARG A 285 -27.99 7.33 -9.18
CA ARG A 285 -27.48 7.94 -7.94
C ARG A 285 -28.13 7.36 -6.68
N ASN A 286 -29.40 7.01 -6.72
CA ASN A 286 -30.09 6.36 -5.61
C ASN A 286 -29.53 4.95 -5.34
N GLU A 287 -29.27 4.16 -6.40
CA GLU A 287 -28.62 2.85 -6.25
C GLU A 287 -27.21 2.99 -5.66
N LEU A 288 -26.39 3.91 -6.21
CA LEU A 288 -25.05 4.16 -5.70
C LEU A 288 -25.06 4.64 -4.23
N SER A 289 -26.02 5.49 -3.86
CA SER A 289 -26.21 5.88 -2.45
C SER A 289 -26.56 4.68 -1.56
N THR A 290 -27.39 3.77 -2.05
CA THR A 290 -27.75 2.53 -1.33
C THR A 290 -26.53 1.62 -1.15
N ILE A 291 -25.70 1.48 -2.17
CA ILE A 291 -24.44 0.70 -2.13
C ILE A 291 -23.49 1.30 -1.10
N MET A 292 -23.23 2.60 -1.16
CA MET A 292 -22.34 3.28 -0.19
C MET A 292 -22.86 3.12 1.24
N LYS A 293 -24.17 3.26 1.42
CA LYS A 293 -24.81 3.07 2.73
C LYS A 293 -24.69 1.65 3.24
N PHE A 294 -24.85 0.63 2.40
CA PHE A 294 -24.74 -0.78 2.75
C PHE A 294 -23.38 -1.11 3.38
N TRP A 295 -22.29 -0.61 2.79
CA TRP A 295 -20.94 -0.85 3.29
C TRP A 295 -20.60 -0.01 4.53
N LEU A 296 -21.04 1.25 4.57
CA LEU A 296 -20.83 2.12 5.74
C LEU A 296 -21.62 1.62 6.96
N ASP A 297 -22.85 1.09 6.77
CA ASP A 297 -23.64 0.50 7.86
C ASP A 297 -23.00 -0.80 8.39
N ARG A 298 -22.21 -1.52 7.57
CA ARG A 298 -21.41 -2.67 7.98
C ARG A 298 -20.16 -2.28 8.80
N GLY A 299 -19.77 -1.02 8.75
CA GLY A 299 -18.62 -0.50 9.49
C GLY A 299 -17.38 -0.24 8.64
N VAL A 300 -17.49 -0.26 7.31
CA VAL A 300 -16.41 0.18 6.41
C VAL A 300 -16.05 1.63 6.72
N ASP A 301 -14.76 1.94 6.80
CA ASP A 301 -14.27 3.25 7.24
C ASP A 301 -14.21 4.28 6.11
N GLY A 302 -14.41 3.88 4.87
CA GLY A 302 -14.40 4.77 3.72
C GLY A 302 -14.23 4.07 2.38
N PHE A 303 -13.92 4.85 1.35
CA PHE A 303 -13.80 4.34 -0.02
C PHE A 303 -12.61 4.96 -0.77
N ARG A 304 -11.99 4.14 -1.60
CA ARG A 304 -11.19 4.63 -2.73
C ARG A 304 -12.14 4.77 -3.92
N LEU A 305 -12.17 5.95 -4.50
CA LEU A 305 -12.99 6.27 -5.66
C LEU A 305 -12.17 6.08 -6.92
N ASP A 306 -12.57 5.08 -7.71
CA ASP A 306 -11.93 4.74 -8.98
C ASP A 306 -12.18 5.79 -10.05
N ALA A 307 -11.15 6.08 -10.84
CA ALA A 307 -11.18 6.80 -12.11
C ALA A 307 -12.07 8.06 -12.14
N VAL A 308 -11.97 8.94 -11.13
CA VAL A 308 -12.88 10.09 -10.96
C VAL A 308 -12.84 11.10 -12.11
N THR A 309 -11.79 11.06 -12.94
CA THR A 309 -11.68 11.88 -14.15
C THR A 309 -12.54 11.39 -15.32
N SER A 310 -13.09 10.17 -15.20
CA SER A 310 -13.85 9.48 -16.24
C SER A 310 -15.38 9.53 -16.04
N TYR A 311 -15.86 10.01 -14.90
CA TYR A 311 -17.29 10.07 -14.58
C TYR A 311 -18.14 10.80 -15.64
N TYR A 312 -17.59 11.87 -16.20
CA TYR A 312 -18.14 12.58 -17.36
C TYR A 312 -17.00 12.95 -18.29
N THR A 313 -16.94 12.31 -19.41
CA THR A 313 -15.86 12.53 -20.38
C THR A 313 -15.79 13.97 -20.84
N ASP A 314 -14.58 14.50 -20.88
CA ASP A 314 -14.28 15.89 -21.30
C ASP A 314 -15.07 16.96 -20.52
N ASN A 315 -15.58 16.62 -19.33
CA ASN A 315 -16.37 17.52 -18.49
C ASN A 315 -15.84 17.56 -17.04
N PRO A 316 -14.74 18.24 -16.75
CA PRO A 316 -14.19 18.36 -15.40
C PRO A 316 -15.16 18.92 -14.37
N ASP A 317 -16.01 19.88 -14.76
CA ASP A 317 -17.03 20.45 -13.86
C ASP A 317 -18.07 19.39 -13.47
N GLY A 318 -18.46 18.52 -14.40
CA GLY A 318 -19.34 17.37 -14.13
C GLY A 318 -18.70 16.36 -13.21
N ASN A 319 -17.40 16.05 -13.40
CA ASN A 319 -16.63 15.18 -12.51
C ASN A 319 -16.59 15.76 -11.09
N MET A 320 -16.34 17.05 -10.95
CA MET A 320 -16.33 17.72 -9.64
C MET A 320 -17.72 17.77 -8.99
N GLU A 321 -18.80 17.94 -9.78
CA GLU A 321 -20.16 17.89 -9.26
C GLU A 321 -20.50 16.52 -8.71
N PHE A 322 -20.14 15.46 -9.44
CA PHE A 322 -20.40 14.10 -9.00
C PHE A 322 -19.57 13.71 -7.78
N MET A 323 -18.27 14.04 -7.76
CA MET A 323 -17.42 13.86 -6.58
C MET A 323 -17.98 14.55 -5.33
N ARG A 324 -18.49 15.78 -5.50
CA ARG A 324 -19.15 16.50 -4.39
C ARG A 324 -20.41 15.78 -3.92
N TRP A 325 -21.22 15.28 -4.85
CA TRP A 325 -22.39 14.47 -4.50
C TRP A 325 -22.01 13.19 -3.76
N VAL A 326 -20.95 12.50 -4.16
CA VAL A 326 -20.41 11.32 -3.44
C VAL A 326 -19.97 11.72 -2.04
N ALA A 327 -19.15 12.76 -1.90
CA ALA A 327 -18.64 13.22 -0.62
C ALA A 327 -19.79 13.63 0.33
N ASP A 328 -20.76 14.40 -0.15
CA ASP A 328 -21.93 14.79 0.64
C ASP A 328 -22.76 13.57 1.07
N THR A 329 -22.91 12.57 0.20
CA THR A 329 -23.64 11.34 0.50
C THR A 329 -22.93 10.51 1.57
N VAL A 330 -21.65 10.24 1.39
CA VAL A 330 -20.84 9.43 2.31
C VAL A 330 -20.73 10.11 3.67
N HIS A 331 -20.34 11.39 3.72
CA HIS A 331 -20.20 12.13 4.98
C HIS A 331 -21.55 12.42 5.64
N GLY A 332 -22.65 12.43 4.89
CA GLY A 332 -24.01 12.48 5.42
C GLY A 332 -24.41 11.20 6.17
N ILE A 333 -23.85 10.07 5.81
CA ILE A 333 -24.05 8.76 6.46
C ILE A 333 -23.03 8.59 7.61
N ASN A 334 -21.75 8.73 7.31
CA ASN A 334 -20.66 8.66 8.29
C ASN A 334 -19.71 9.86 8.13
N PRO A 335 -19.79 10.88 8.99
CA PRO A 335 -18.94 12.07 8.90
C PRO A 335 -17.44 11.81 9.08
N LYS A 336 -17.05 10.62 9.54
CA LYS A 336 -15.66 10.21 9.72
C LYS A 336 -15.12 9.35 8.58
N ALA A 337 -15.98 8.95 7.65
CA ALA A 337 -15.56 8.11 6.54
C ALA A 337 -14.47 8.81 5.72
N TYR A 338 -13.44 8.05 5.37
CA TYR A 338 -12.34 8.54 4.56
C TYR A 338 -12.61 8.30 3.07
N LEU A 339 -12.42 9.33 2.28
CA LEU A 339 -12.52 9.26 0.82
C LEU A 339 -11.16 9.63 0.21
N VAL A 340 -10.60 8.71 -0.56
CA VAL A 340 -9.44 8.95 -1.41
C VAL A 340 -9.82 8.68 -2.86
N ALA A 341 -9.44 9.58 -3.78
CA ALA A 341 -9.85 9.48 -5.17
C ALA A 341 -8.67 9.36 -6.12
N GLU A 342 -8.84 8.50 -7.12
CA GLU A 342 -7.90 8.39 -8.21
C GLU A 342 -8.23 9.42 -9.29
N ALA A 343 -7.41 10.46 -9.34
CA ALA A 343 -7.48 11.49 -10.37
C ALA A 343 -6.21 11.46 -11.22
N TRP A 344 -6.15 10.57 -12.19
CA TRP A 344 -4.97 10.43 -13.07
C TRP A 344 -4.91 11.59 -14.07
N THR A 345 -4.35 12.68 -13.63
CA THR A 345 -4.23 13.93 -14.37
C THR A 345 -3.06 14.76 -13.84
N ASP A 346 -2.83 15.96 -14.38
CA ASP A 346 -1.78 16.86 -13.89
C ASP A 346 -2.08 17.41 -12.48
N GLN A 347 -1.02 17.76 -11.76
CA GLN A 347 -1.09 18.19 -10.36
C GLN A 347 -2.03 19.37 -10.12
N SER A 348 -2.06 20.34 -11.04
CA SER A 348 -2.92 21.51 -10.90
C SER A 348 -4.41 21.15 -11.04
N SER A 349 -4.71 20.16 -11.86
CA SER A 349 -6.07 19.66 -12.06
C SER A 349 -6.57 18.93 -10.82
N TYR A 350 -5.85 17.90 -10.30
CA TYR A 350 -6.34 17.21 -9.12
C TYR A 350 -6.27 18.06 -7.84
N ALA A 351 -5.34 19.04 -7.76
CA ALA A 351 -5.36 20.01 -6.68
C ALA A 351 -6.69 20.77 -6.59
N SER A 352 -7.29 21.13 -7.74
CA SER A 352 -8.58 21.81 -7.78
C SER A 352 -9.73 20.98 -7.20
N TYR A 353 -9.62 19.64 -7.25
CA TYR A 353 -10.63 18.71 -6.80
C TYR A 353 -10.76 18.65 -5.27
N TYR A 354 -9.77 19.12 -4.50
CA TYR A 354 -9.91 19.29 -3.05
C TYR A 354 -11.05 20.22 -2.64
N SER A 355 -11.62 21.00 -3.58
CA SER A 355 -12.83 21.79 -3.37
C SER A 355 -14.14 20.96 -3.37
N THR A 356 -14.08 19.66 -3.67
CA THR A 356 -15.26 18.79 -3.79
C THR A 356 -15.74 18.21 -2.46
N GLY A 357 -14.91 18.22 -1.42
CA GLY A 357 -15.21 17.58 -0.13
C GLY A 357 -14.67 16.15 -0.02
N VAL A 358 -14.09 15.59 -1.08
CA VAL A 358 -13.26 14.38 -1.01
C VAL A 358 -12.01 14.70 -0.19
N ASN A 359 -11.65 13.82 0.75
CA ASN A 359 -10.59 14.09 1.72
C ASN A 359 -9.21 14.13 1.06
N SER A 360 -8.94 13.20 0.13
CA SER A 360 -7.63 13.00 -0.46
C SER A 360 -7.69 12.67 -1.95
N PHE A 361 -6.63 13.02 -2.65
CA PHE A 361 -6.38 12.59 -4.03
C PHE A 361 -4.99 11.98 -4.09
N PHE A 362 -4.84 10.87 -4.83
CA PHE A 362 -3.55 10.22 -5.03
C PHE A 362 -2.56 11.17 -5.71
N ASP A 363 -1.37 11.26 -5.12
CA ASP A 363 -0.34 12.22 -5.54
C ASP A 363 0.51 11.69 -6.69
N PHE A 364 -0.06 11.71 -7.88
CA PHE A 364 0.59 11.24 -9.11
C PHE A 364 1.88 11.98 -9.45
N ALA A 365 2.11 13.20 -8.97
CA ALA A 365 3.35 13.93 -9.21
C ALA A 365 4.58 13.25 -8.59
N TYR A 366 4.37 12.49 -7.52
CA TYR A 366 5.44 11.79 -6.81
C TYR A 366 5.59 10.33 -7.20
N SER A 367 4.58 9.74 -7.83
CA SER A 367 4.49 8.30 -8.10
C SER A 367 5.16 7.88 -9.41
N GLY A 368 5.43 6.57 -9.51
CA GLY A 368 5.90 5.92 -10.72
C GLY A 368 7.36 6.21 -11.08
N ALA A 369 7.78 5.66 -12.22
CA ALA A 369 9.18 5.71 -12.66
C ALA A 369 9.71 7.12 -12.98
N ASP A 370 8.83 8.03 -13.39
CA ASP A 370 9.16 9.41 -13.74
C ASP A 370 8.78 10.42 -12.65
N GLY A 371 8.16 9.95 -11.55
CA GLY A 371 7.74 10.79 -10.43
C GLY A 371 8.90 11.34 -9.61
N ILE A 372 8.60 12.34 -8.79
CA ILE A 372 9.58 13.08 -7.97
C ILE A 372 10.38 12.14 -7.08
N ILE A 373 9.74 11.12 -6.45
CA ILE A 373 10.41 10.14 -5.61
C ILE A 373 11.48 9.38 -6.41
N ALA A 374 11.12 8.80 -7.57
CA ALA A 374 12.06 8.04 -8.39
C ALA A 374 13.20 8.91 -8.93
N GLN A 375 12.91 10.15 -9.35
CA GLN A 375 13.93 11.08 -9.82
C GLN A 375 14.91 11.48 -8.71
N THR A 376 14.43 11.66 -7.49
CA THR A 376 15.28 11.96 -6.32
C THR A 376 16.16 10.77 -5.97
N ALA A 377 15.59 9.56 -5.87
CA ALA A 377 16.33 8.35 -5.53
C ALA A 377 17.38 7.97 -6.59
N ARG A 378 17.14 8.31 -7.86
CA ARG A 378 18.12 8.15 -8.96
C ARG A 378 19.21 9.22 -8.96
N GLY A 379 19.06 10.30 -8.19
CA GLY A 379 19.96 11.46 -8.20
C GLY A 379 19.76 12.39 -9.41
N ASN A 380 18.65 12.27 -10.15
CA ASN A 380 18.26 13.17 -11.24
C ASN A 380 17.62 14.47 -10.71
N MET A 381 17.05 14.42 -9.50
CA MET A 381 16.56 15.56 -8.75
C MET A 381 17.40 15.73 -7.48
N SER A 382 17.79 16.96 -7.16
CA SER A 382 18.57 17.24 -5.95
C SER A 382 17.69 17.14 -4.69
N ALA A 383 18.31 16.85 -3.55
CA ALA A 383 17.64 16.85 -2.25
C ALA A 383 16.94 18.21 -1.97
N LYS A 384 17.58 19.31 -2.37
CA LYS A 384 16.98 20.66 -2.27
C LYS A 384 15.69 20.76 -3.09
N SER A 385 15.70 20.33 -4.35
CA SER A 385 14.51 20.39 -5.21
C SER A 385 13.39 19.52 -4.68
N PHE A 386 13.70 18.36 -4.06
CA PHE A 386 12.73 17.52 -3.38
C PHE A 386 12.08 18.25 -2.21
N ALA A 387 12.86 18.86 -1.30
CA ALA A 387 12.31 19.60 -0.17
C ALA A 387 11.45 20.81 -0.61
N GLU A 388 11.88 21.52 -1.67
CA GLU A 388 11.12 22.63 -2.25
C GLU A 388 9.81 22.15 -2.88
N SER A 389 9.80 20.98 -3.55
CA SER A 389 8.57 20.43 -4.14
C SER A 389 7.52 20.08 -3.08
N LEU A 390 7.92 19.49 -1.94
CA LEU A 390 7.00 19.23 -0.82
C LEU A 390 6.30 20.50 -0.33
N ALA A 391 7.07 21.57 -0.09
CA ALA A 391 6.51 22.84 0.38
C ALA A 391 5.60 23.51 -0.65
N ASN A 392 5.97 23.45 -1.94
CA ASN A 392 5.19 24.04 -3.03
C ASN A 392 3.85 23.33 -3.23
N GLU A 393 3.86 22.02 -3.18
CA GLU A 393 2.67 21.17 -3.26
C GLU A 393 1.69 21.44 -2.14
N GLU A 394 2.17 21.42 -0.88
CA GLU A 394 1.35 21.73 0.28
C GLU A 394 0.74 23.12 0.22
N ASN A 395 1.46 24.10 -0.32
CA ASN A 395 0.94 25.45 -0.57
C ASN A 395 -0.14 25.44 -1.67
N LEU A 396 0.04 24.63 -2.72
CA LEU A 396 -0.94 24.50 -3.80
C LEU A 396 -2.25 23.93 -3.25
N TYR A 397 -2.19 22.78 -2.56
CA TYR A 397 -3.39 22.11 -2.04
C TYR A 397 -4.09 22.95 -0.96
N SER A 398 -3.33 23.55 -0.03
CA SER A 398 -3.91 24.42 1.01
C SER A 398 -4.53 25.70 0.45
N SER A 399 -4.11 26.17 -0.72
CA SER A 399 -4.75 27.31 -1.38
C SER A 399 -6.18 26.99 -1.86
N VAL A 400 -6.50 25.72 -2.05
CA VAL A 400 -7.84 25.23 -2.45
C VAL A 400 -8.64 24.80 -1.22
N ASN A 401 -8.01 24.02 -0.34
CA ASN A 401 -8.62 23.54 0.89
C ASN A 401 -7.56 23.49 2.00
N GLU A 402 -7.68 24.34 3.02
CA GLU A 402 -6.72 24.38 4.15
C GLU A 402 -6.69 23.08 4.96
N HIS A 403 -7.74 22.26 4.87
CA HIS A 403 -7.89 20.98 5.54
C HIS A 403 -7.63 19.78 4.62
N PHE A 404 -6.94 19.96 3.50
CA PHE A 404 -6.58 18.86 2.61
C PHE A 404 -5.79 17.78 3.36
N ILE A 405 -5.99 16.54 2.99
CA ILE A 405 -5.15 15.40 3.39
C ILE A 405 -4.49 14.89 2.12
N ASN A 406 -3.16 14.97 2.02
CA ASN A 406 -2.46 14.39 0.88
C ASN A 406 -2.55 12.85 0.90
N ALA A 407 -2.48 12.20 -0.27
CA ALA A 407 -2.40 10.74 -0.40
C ALA A 407 -1.14 10.36 -1.19
N PRO A 408 0.05 10.50 -0.60
CA PRO A 408 1.28 10.11 -1.27
C PRO A 408 1.31 8.58 -1.44
N PHE A 409 1.72 8.15 -2.63
CA PHE A 409 1.97 6.76 -2.99
C PHE A 409 3.14 6.69 -3.95
N TYR A 410 3.85 5.57 -3.96
CA TYR A 410 4.99 5.40 -4.85
C TYR A 410 4.63 4.58 -6.07
N THR A 411 4.01 3.41 -5.87
CA THR A 411 3.37 2.60 -6.91
C THR A 411 2.01 2.10 -6.43
N ASN A 412 1.23 1.55 -7.37
CA ASN A 412 -0.03 0.88 -7.13
C ASN A 412 -0.20 -0.30 -8.09
N HIS A 413 -1.37 -0.90 -8.10
CA HIS A 413 -1.73 -2.06 -8.94
C HIS A 413 -1.77 -1.76 -10.45
N ASP A 414 -1.75 -0.49 -10.89
CA ASP A 414 -1.79 -0.07 -12.30
C ASP A 414 -0.42 0.39 -12.84
N MET A 415 0.63 0.24 -12.04
CA MET A 415 1.99 0.66 -12.38
C MET A 415 3.01 -0.46 -12.25
N PRO A 416 4.10 -0.45 -13.05
CA PRO A 416 5.26 -1.31 -12.79
C PRO A 416 5.75 -1.15 -11.37
N ARG A 417 6.11 -2.26 -10.72
CA ARG A 417 6.62 -2.28 -9.34
C ARG A 417 7.94 -1.53 -9.21
N SER A 418 8.10 -0.76 -8.14
CA SER A 418 9.16 0.24 -7.96
C SER A 418 10.58 -0.33 -7.93
N ALA A 419 10.78 -1.54 -7.40
CA ALA A 419 12.10 -2.16 -7.36
C ALA A 419 12.71 -2.38 -8.77
N GLY A 420 11.87 -2.53 -9.80
CA GLY A 420 12.29 -2.56 -11.19
C GLY A 420 12.86 -1.25 -11.73
N TYR A 421 12.58 -0.13 -11.06
CA TYR A 421 13.14 1.18 -11.46
C TYR A 421 14.64 1.31 -11.17
N TYR A 422 15.18 0.44 -10.31
CA TYR A 422 16.56 0.45 -9.83
C TYR A 422 17.25 -0.90 -10.06
N ALA A 423 17.13 -1.46 -11.27
CA ALA A 423 17.57 -2.81 -11.61
C ALA A 423 19.05 -3.11 -11.25
N ASP A 424 19.90 -2.09 -11.27
CA ASP A 424 21.33 -2.20 -10.94
C ASP A 424 21.64 -1.89 -9.46
N ASP A 425 20.60 -1.63 -8.63
CA ASP A 425 20.74 -1.28 -7.22
C ASP A 425 20.55 -2.51 -6.32
N ASP A 426 21.35 -2.62 -5.26
CA ASP A 426 21.24 -3.69 -4.25
C ASP A 426 20.33 -3.31 -3.07
N GLY A 427 19.34 -2.44 -3.31
CA GLY A 427 18.29 -2.08 -2.38
C GLY A 427 18.36 -0.67 -1.76
N PRO A 428 19.48 0.05 -1.70
CA PRO A 428 19.56 1.37 -1.09
C PRO A 428 18.61 2.40 -1.65
N ARG A 429 18.46 2.46 -2.99
CA ARG A 429 17.52 3.39 -3.64
C ARG A 429 16.07 2.98 -3.47
N THR A 430 15.78 1.68 -3.49
CA THR A 430 14.44 1.15 -3.19
C THR A 430 14.02 1.53 -1.77
N LYS A 431 14.92 1.39 -0.79
CA LYS A 431 14.70 1.83 0.60
C LYS A 431 14.48 3.33 0.70
N LEU A 432 15.40 4.12 0.12
CA LEU A 432 15.26 5.59 0.12
C LEU A 432 13.91 6.01 -0.47
N ALA A 433 13.50 5.46 -1.61
CA ALA A 433 12.25 5.81 -2.27
C ALA A 433 11.03 5.53 -1.38
N GLY A 434 10.99 4.38 -0.71
CA GLY A 434 9.96 4.07 0.28
C GLY A 434 9.91 5.07 1.43
N ALA A 435 11.08 5.46 1.96
CA ALA A 435 11.14 6.48 3.01
C ALA A 435 10.70 7.86 2.52
N LEU A 436 11.06 8.26 1.29
CA LEU A 436 10.59 9.53 0.72
C LEU A 436 9.07 9.58 0.67
N ASN A 437 8.41 8.48 0.26
CA ASN A 437 6.94 8.34 0.29
C ASN A 437 6.39 8.43 1.72
N LEU A 438 6.90 7.60 2.62
CA LEU A 438 6.39 7.47 3.99
C LEU A 438 6.62 8.70 4.87
N LEU A 439 7.58 9.56 4.54
CA LEU A 439 7.85 10.80 5.28
C LEU A 439 7.13 12.03 4.69
N MET A 440 6.29 11.87 3.66
CA MET A 440 5.39 12.92 3.16
C MET A 440 4.20 13.13 4.11
N THR A 441 3.54 14.28 3.99
CA THR A 441 2.31 14.60 4.74
C THR A 441 1.11 13.80 4.21
N GLY A 442 0.05 13.71 4.98
CA GLY A 442 -1.22 13.08 4.58
C GLY A 442 -1.37 11.64 5.05
N ASN A 443 -2.08 10.83 4.28
CA ASN A 443 -2.22 9.38 4.43
C ASN A 443 -1.32 8.71 3.38
N ALA A 444 -0.25 8.05 3.81
CA ALA A 444 0.72 7.44 2.90
C ALA A 444 0.30 6.02 2.52
N PHE A 445 0.34 5.72 1.22
CA PHE A 445 -0.05 4.42 0.67
C PHE A 445 1.17 3.58 0.33
N VAL A 446 1.11 2.28 0.65
CA VAL A 446 2.09 1.24 0.31
C VAL A 446 1.36 0.10 -0.38
N TYR A 447 1.71 -0.20 -1.62
CA TYR A 447 1.15 -1.34 -2.35
C TYR A 447 1.81 -2.64 -1.88
N TYR A 448 1.04 -3.70 -1.63
CA TYR A 448 1.55 -4.96 -1.08
C TYR A 448 2.76 -5.48 -1.88
N GLY A 449 3.77 -5.96 -1.18
CA GLY A 449 5.03 -6.44 -1.76
C GLY A 449 6.01 -5.33 -2.16
N GLU A 450 5.66 -4.04 -2.06
CA GLU A 450 6.61 -2.94 -2.24
C GLU A 450 7.63 -2.91 -1.10
N GLU A 451 7.20 -3.23 0.10
CA GLU A 451 8.04 -3.41 1.29
C GLU A 451 8.98 -4.61 1.21
N LEU A 452 8.78 -5.51 0.26
CA LEU A 452 9.69 -6.61 -0.06
C LEU A 452 10.60 -6.32 -1.25
N GLY A 453 10.35 -5.21 -1.97
CA GLY A 453 11.00 -4.93 -3.24
C GLY A 453 10.62 -5.91 -4.34
N MET A 454 9.35 -6.36 -4.37
CA MET A 454 8.85 -7.23 -5.42
C MET A 454 8.99 -6.58 -6.79
N MET A 455 9.18 -7.41 -7.80
CA MET A 455 9.38 -7.03 -9.20
C MET A 455 8.13 -7.33 -10.02
N GLY A 456 7.88 -6.54 -11.06
CA GLY A 456 6.80 -6.76 -12.01
C GLY A 456 6.70 -5.58 -12.97
N SER A 457 6.68 -5.86 -14.29
CA SER A 457 6.61 -4.81 -15.32
C SER A 457 6.03 -5.36 -16.62
N GLY A 458 5.68 -4.47 -17.55
CA GLY A 458 5.25 -4.79 -18.91
C GLY A 458 3.74 -4.87 -19.06
N LYS A 459 3.09 -5.89 -18.53
CA LYS A 459 1.64 -6.08 -18.64
C LYS A 459 0.98 -6.12 -17.26
N ASP A 460 -0.30 -5.81 -17.24
CA ASP A 460 -1.12 -5.68 -16.05
C ASP A 460 -1.02 -6.86 -15.05
N PRO A 461 -1.13 -8.14 -15.45
CA PRO A 461 -0.97 -9.26 -14.53
C PRO A 461 0.36 -9.26 -13.76
N ASN A 462 1.42 -8.71 -14.34
CA ASN A 462 2.74 -8.67 -13.73
C ASN A 462 2.83 -7.68 -12.55
N TYR A 463 1.99 -6.63 -12.54
CA TYR A 463 1.95 -5.68 -11.43
C TYR A 463 1.26 -6.28 -10.20
N ARG A 464 0.37 -7.27 -10.44
CA ARG A 464 -0.50 -7.95 -9.46
C ARG A 464 0.00 -9.35 -9.11
N ALA A 465 1.32 -9.58 -9.21
CA ALA A 465 1.97 -10.84 -8.86
C ALA A 465 1.66 -11.27 -7.42
N PRO A 466 1.62 -12.59 -7.14
CA PRO A 466 1.40 -13.11 -5.81
C PRO A 466 2.38 -12.55 -4.79
N MET A 467 1.89 -12.32 -3.57
CA MET A 467 2.73 -11.94 -2.44
C MET A 467 3.84 -12.97 -2.23
N TYR A 468 5.07 -12.50 -2.11
CA TYR A 468 6.25 -13.38 -2.03
C TYR A 468 6.53 -13.77 -0.57
N TRP A 469 5.70 -14.70 -0.05
CA TRP A 469 5.77 -15.13 1.33
C TRP A 469 7.03 -15.93 1.64
N ILE A 470 7.33 -16.93 0.80
CA ILE A 470 8.48 -17.83 0.94
C ILE A 470 9.02 -18.20 -0.45
N SER A 471 10.31 -18.50 -0.58
CA SER A 471 10.91 -18.97 -1.84
C SER A 471 10.87 -20.49 -1.99
N GLU A 472 10.94 -21.00 -3.24
CA GLU A 472 11.05 -22.44 -3.50
C GLU A 472 12.27 -23.07 -2.80
N ASP A 473 13.43 -22.37 -2.81
CA ASP A 473 14.66 -22.84 -2.15
C ASP A 473 14.50 -22.91 -0.62
N GLU A 474 13.73 -22.00 -0.02
CA GLU A 474 13.41 -21.99 1.41
C GLU A 474 12.44 -23.12 1.76
N CYS A 475 11.41 -23.36 0.93
CA CYS A 475 10.49 -24.51 1.06
C CYS A 475 11.25 -25.84 0.94
N ASP A 476 12.14 -26.00 -0.06
CA ASP A 476 12.94 -27.20 -0.27
C ASP A 476 13.90 -27.45 0.90
N ALA A 477 14.47 -26.40 1.47
CA ALA A 477 15.33 -26.51 2.67
C ALA A 477 14.54 -27.03 3.87
N ALA A 478 13.26 -26.66 4.02
CA ALA A 478 12.36 -27.18 5.04
C ALA A 478 12.00 -28.65 4.81
N GLY A 479 11.74 -29.04 3.55
CA GLY A 479 11.42 -30.42 3.13
C GLY A 479 12.60 -31.39 3.15
N ALA A 480 13.81 -30.93 2.80
CA ALA A 480 15.01 -31.75 2.66
C ALA A 480 15.70 -32.14 4.00
N GLY A 481 15.11 -31.83 5.13
CA GLY A 481 15.67 -32.04 6.45
C GLY A 481 15.87 -33.49 6.89
N ASP A 482 15.76 -34.49 6.00
CA ASP A 482 16.00 -35.91 6.33
C ASP A 482 17.26 -36.52 5.68
N GLU A 483 17.93 -35.87 4.69
CA GLU A 483 19.20 -36.38 4.16
C GLU A 483 20.21 -35.25 3.81
N ALA A 484 21.17 -35.00 4.69
CA ALA A 484 22.52 -34.46 4.45
C ALA A 484 22.69 -33.07 3.78
N GLY A 485 22.84 -32.02 4.57
CA GLY A 485 23.44 -30.76 4.08
C GLY A 485 23.78 -29.70 5.14
N THR A 486 22.94 -29.49 6.11
CA THR A 486 23.15 -28.49 7.18
C THR A 486 24.02 -28.95 8.31
N GLY A 487 24.31 -30.26 8.43
CA GLY A 487 25.24 -30.82 9.40
C GLY A 487 26.67 -30.30 9.26
N ALA A 488 27.09 -29.90 8.06
CA ALA A 488 28.49 -29.48 7.84
C ALA A 488 28.80 -28.05 8.32
N LYS A 489 27.83 -27.12 8.27
CA LYS A 489 28.03 -25.74 8.71
C LYS A 489 27.87 -25.60 10.22
N ILE A 490 26.85 -26.29 10.78
CA ILE A 490 26.66 -26.37 12.24
C ILE A 490 27.79 -27.14 12.89
N GLU A 491 28.32 -28.23 12.26
CA GLU A 491 29.49 -28.98 12.74
C GLU A 491 30.78 -28.16 12.67
N ALA A 492 30.93 -27.24 11.72
CA ALA A 492 32.06 -26.33 11.64
C ALA A 492 32.01 -25.24 12.74
N ASP A 493 30.82 -24.68 12.99
CA ASP A 493 30.63 -23.65 14.02
C ASP A 493 30.70 -24.26 15.44
N THR A 494 30.17 -25.49 15.64
CA THR A 494 30.29 -26.22 16.90
C THR A 494 31.72 -26.62 17.17
N LYS A 495 32.49 -27.07 16.17
CA LYS A 495 33.92 -27.38 16.32
C LYS A 495 34.78 -26.14 16.60
N ALA A 496 34.39 -24.97 16.06
CA ALA A 496 35.05 -23.70 16.37
C ALA A 496 34.77 -23.25 17.81
N ALA A 497 33.54 -23.47 18.31
CA ALA A 497 33.16 -23.19 19.69
C ALA A 497 33.81 -24.15 20.67
N GLU A 498 33.87 -25.45 20.35
CA GLU A 498 34.56 -26.48 21.16
C GLU A 498 36.08 -26.26 21.26
N ALA A 499 36.72 -25.86 20.14
CA ALA A 499 38.15 -25.52 20.14
C ALA A 499 38.48 -24.29 20.99
N LYS A 500 37.54 -23.33 21.08
CA LYS A 500 37.67 -22.14 21.93
C LYS A 500 37.43 -22.48 23.39
N ALA A 501 36.44 -23.33 23.68
CA ALA A 501 36.16 -23.81 25.04
C ALA A 501 37.32 -24.66 25.61
N GLU A 502 37.99 -25.49 24.77
CA GLU A 502 39.15 -26.29 25.16
C GLU A 502 40.41 -25.44 25.42
N ALA A 503 40.54 -24.29 24.76
CA ALA A 503 41.59 -23.31 25.01
C ALA A 503 41.37 -22.54 26.32
N ASP A 504 40.15 -22.23 26.68
CA ASP A 504 39.78 -21.51 27.91
C ASP A 504 39.76 -22.45 29.14
N SER A 505 39.43 -23.75 28.96
CA SER A 505 39.45 -24.76 30.04
C SER A 505 40.84 -25.13 30.54
N LYS A 506 41.86 -25.01 29.68
CA LYS A 506 43.28 -25.24 30.10
C LYS A 506 43.85 -24.18 31.03
N ALA A 507 43.13 -23.06 31.21
CA ALA A 507 43.52 -21.99 32.13
C ALA A 507 42.88 -22.12 33.54
N ALA A 508 41.95 -23.06 33.75
CA ALA A 508 41.16 -23.17 34.98
C ALA A 508 41.29 -24.51 35.74
N GLU A 509 42.19 -25.41 35.35
CA GLU A 509 42.43 -26.66 36.10
C GLU A 509 43.26 -26.44 37.37
N THR A 510 42.60 -26.02 38.44
CA THR A 510 42.88 -26.45 39.83
C THR A 510 41.68 -26.11 40.72
N LYS A 511 40.64 -26.96 40.74
CA LYS A 511 39.78 -27.35 41.86
C LYS A 511 38.42 -27.94 41.41
N THR A 512 38.13 -29.09 42.01
CA THR A 512 36.83 -29.78 42.16
C THR A 512 36.35 -30.70 41.03
N GLU A 513 36.76 -31.94 41.16
CA GLU A 513 36.40 -33.12 40.34
C GLU A 513 35.34 -34.02 41.00
N ALA A 514 34.17 -33.56 41.39
CA ALA A 514 33.12 -34.48 41.89
C ALA A 514 31.66 -34.14 41.57
N ASP A 515 31.34 -32.91 41.21
CA ASP A 515 29.90 -32.51 40.98
C ASP A 515 29.52 -32.24 39.54
N THR A 516 30.46 -32.32 38.60
CA THR A 516 30.30 -31.84 37.20
C THR A 516 29.57 -32.83 36.27
N LYS A 517 29.65 -34.15 36.53
CA LYS A 517 29.10 -35.18 35.60
C LYS A 517 27.59 -35.33 35.58
N THR A 518 26.87 -34.85 36.59
CA THR A 518 25.40 -34.95 36.64
C THR A 518 24.74 -33.72 36.02
N THR A 519 25.44 -32.59 36.01
CA THR A 519 24.94 -31.33 35.45
C THR A 519 25.13 -31.27 33.93
N GLU A 520 26.25 -31.77 33.40
CA GLU A 520 26.54 -31.81 31.97
C GLU A 520 25.56 -32.68 31.17
N ALA A 521 25.16 -33.84 31.70
CA ALA A 521 24.19 -34.72 31.04
C ALA A 521 22.77 -34.13 30.99
N LYS A 522 22.43 -33.25 31.93
CA LYS A 522 21.11 -32.60 31.98
C LYS A 522 21.07 -31.38 31.07
N VAL A 523 22.14 -30.58 31.00
CA VAL A 523 22.26 -29.43 30.09
C VAL A 523 22.28 -29.90 28.63
N GLU A 524 22.95 -31.03 28.32
CA GLU A 524 22.98 -31.59 26.97
C GLU A 524 21.64 -32.20 26.54
N ALA A 525 20.85 -32.72 27.46
CA ALA A 525 19.48 -33.22 27.19
C ALA A 525 18.50 -32.06 27.02
N ASP A 526 18.60 -31.02 27.84
CA ASP A 526 17.71 -29.85 27.77
C ASP A 526 18.01 -28.97 26.54
N SER A 527 19.28 -28.83 26.13
CA SER A 527 19.66 -28.13 24.90
C SER A 527 19.25 -28.88 23.63
N LYS A 528 19.25 -30.21 23.63
CA LYS A 528 18.73 -31.01 22.51
C LYS A 528 17.21 -30.99 22.43
N ALA A 529 16.51 -30.89 23.55
CA ALA A 529 15.07 -30.77 23.58
C ALA A 529 14.63 -29.36 23.08
N ALA A 530 15.26 -28.30 23.58
CA ALA A 530 15.00 -26.94 23.13
C ALA A 530 15.30 -26.74 21.63
N GLY A 531 16.42 -27.28 21.13
CA GLY A 531 16.77 -27.24 19.71
C GLY A 531 15.85 -28.05 18.82
N SER A 532 15.16 -29.09 19.35
CA SER A 532 14.17 -29.85 18.58
C SER A 532 12.80 -29.17 18.54
N GLU A 533 12.41 -28.45 19.59
CA GLU A 533 11.17 -27.70 19.66
C GLU A 533 11.24 -26.46 18.74
N THR A 534 12.30 -25.64 18.82
CA THR A 534 12.51 -24.52 17.90
C THR A 534 12.57 -24.93 16.42
N ARG A 535 13.18 -26.08 16.13
CA ARG A 535 13.25 -26.57 14.75
C ARG A 535 11.88 -27.09 14.24
N ALA A 536 11.04 -27.64 15.11
CA ALA A 536 9.70 -28.03 14.77
C ALA A 536 8.78 -26.82 14.55
N GLU A 537 8.94 -25.77 15.37
CA GLU A 537 8.23 -24.50 15.21
C GLU A 537 8.61 -23.78 13.92
N VAL A 538 9.89 -23.70 13.57
CA VAL A 538 10.35 -23.11 12.30
C VAL A 538 9.79 -23.87 11.10
N LYS A 539 9.83 -25.19 11.09
CA LYS A 539 9.26 -26.01 9.99
C LYS A 539 7.75 -25.84 9.85
N MET A 540 7.03 -25.63 10.94
CA MET A 540 5.61 -25.39 10.91
C MET A 540 5.27 -24.04 10.27
N VAL A 541 6.03 -22.98 10.60
CA VAL A 541 5.88 -21.65 10.00
C VAL A 541 6.23 -21.66 8.49
N GLU A 542 7.30 -22.36 8.10
CA GLU A 542 7.67 -22.51 6.69
C GLU A 542 6.58 -23.24 5.88
N GLN A 543 5.99 -24.30 6.43
CA GLN A 543 4.91 -25.04 5.78
C GLN A 543 3.63 -24.18 5.69
N GLU A 544 3.25 -23.47 6.75
CA GLU A 544 2.12 -22.56 6.76
C GLU A 544 2.28 -21.45 5.70
N MET A 545 3.47 -20.87 5.55
CA MET A 545 3.75 -19.86 4.51
C MET A 545 3.72 -20.44 3.10
N SER A 546 4.15 -21.69 2.92
CA SER A 546 4.07 -22.36 1.62
C SER A 546 2.62 -22.66 1.23
N ASP A 547 1.81 -23.07 2.19
CA ASP A 547 0.41 -23.46 1.95
C ASP A 547 -0.48 -22.25 1.60
N MET A 548 -0.07 -21.01 1.92
CA MET A 548 -0.83 -19.80 1.62
C MET A 548 -0.44 -19.09 0.31
N MET A 549 0.46 -19.67 -0.48
CA MET A 549 0.92 -19.06 -1.74
C MET A 549 -0.17 -19.10 -2.80
N CYS A 550 -0.45 -17.95 -3.43
CA CYS A 550 -1.37 -17.84 -4.55
C CYS A 550 -0.68 -18.20 -5.88
N ASP A 551 -1.45 -18.68 -6.86
CA ASP A 551 -0.96 -18.90 -8.24
C ASP A 551 -0.74 -17.58 -8.99
N GLY A 552 -1.50 -16.54 -8.62
CA GLY A 552 -1.50 -15.24 -9.28
C GLY A 552 -2.34 -15.19 -10.56
N PRO A 553 -2.46 -13.99 -11.17
CA PRO A 553 -3.23 -13.80 -12.40
C PRO A 553 -2.71 -14.66 -13.56
N ALA A 554 -3.64 -15.22 -14.35
CA ALA A 554 -3.30 -15.90 -15.59
C ALA A 554 -2.47 -14.99 -16.51
N GLU A 555 -1.56 -15.57 -17.30
CA GLU A 555 -0.63 -14.85 -18.20
C GLU A 555 0.45 -14.00 -17.52
N MET A 556 0.58 -14.03 -16.20
CA MET A 556 1.70 -13.41 -15.51
C MET A 556 3.03 -14.01 -15.99
N ASP A 557 4.04 -13.15 -16.13
CA ASP A 557 5.41 -13.60 -16.41
C ASP A 557 6.13 -13.92 -15.10
N ASN A 558 7.04 -14.88 -15.12
CA ASN A 558 7.89 -15.14 -13.96
C ASN A 558 8.96 -14.05 -13.82
N PHE A 559 9.00 -13.39 -12.68
CA PHE A 559 10.04 -12.44 -12.32
C PHE A 559 10.94 -13.05 -11.23
N ALA A 560 12.25 -12.93 -11.41
CA ALA A 560 13.18 -13.24 -10.34
C ALA A 560 13.04 -12.18 -9.23
N MET A 561 12.67 -12.60 -8.03
CA MET A 561 12.64 -11.73 -6.85
C MET A 561 14.07 -11.52 -6.36
N LYS A 562 14.49 -10.25 -6.32
CA LYS A 562 15.90 -9.89 -6.08
C LYS A 562 16.27 -9.85 -4.59
N PHE A 563 15.32 -9.52 -3.74
CA PHE A 563 15.58 -9.13 -2.35
C PHE A 563 15.15 -10.17 -1.31
N GLY A 564 14.70 -11.33 -1.76
CA GLY A 564 14.22 -12.41 -0.87
C GLY A 564 12.75 -12.30 -0.54
N SER A 565 12.24 -13.33 0.11
CA SER A 565 10.84 -13.48 0.52
C SER A 565 10.52 -12.71 1.80
N ALA A 566 9.24 -12.63 2.17
CA ALA A 566 8.81 -12.08 3.46
C ALA A 566 9.47 -12.85 4.62
N TYR A 567 9.50 -14.18 4.53
CA TYR A 567 10.11 -15.05 5.53
C TYR A 567 11.59 -14.70 5.81
N SER A 568 12.39 -14.54 4.76
CA SER A 568 13.80 -14.18 4.93
C SER A 568 14.00 -12.72 5.35
N GLN A 569 13.19 -11.80 4.86
CA GLN A 569 13.36 -10.36 5.12
C GLN A 569 12.94 -9.94 6.52
N ILE A 570 11.94 -10.58 7.14
CA ILE A 570 11.50 -10.26 8.52
C ILE A 570 12.68 -10.40 9.51
N SER A 571 13.54 -11.39 9.32
CA SER A 571 14.68 -11.66 10.20
C SER A 571 15.94 -10.85 9.88
N ASP A 572 16.03 -10.21 8.71
CA ASP A 572 17.17 -9.39 8.29
C ASP A 572 16.96 -7.92 8.65
N GLU A 573 17.70 -7.42 9.63
CA GLU A 573 17.62 -6.03 10.10
C GLU A 573 17.80 -4.99 9.00
N TYR A 574 18.54 -5.31 7.95
CA TYR A 574 18.80 -4.41 6.82
C TYR A 574 17.99 -4.74 5.57
N SER A 575 16.97 -5.59 5.68
CA SER A 575 16.04 -5.87 4.58
C SER A 575 15.26 -4.62 4.17
N ILE A 576 14.58 -4.71 3.02
CA ILE A 576 13.64 -3.66 2.59
C ILE A 576 12.44 -3.63 3.55
N PHE A 577 11.92 -4.81 3.94
CA PHE A 577 10.82 -4.95 4.91
C PHE A 577 11.10 -4.19 6.21
N ASN A 578 12.23 -4.49 6.85
CA ASN A 578 12.58 -3.85 8.11
C ASN A 578 12.86 -2.35 7.97
N TYR A 579 13.31 -1.90 6.81
CA TYR A 579 13.46 -0.48 6.52
C TYR A 579 12.11 0.23 6.40
N TYR A 580 11.15 -0.33 5.64
CA TYR A 580 9.77 0.19 5.55
C TYR A 580 9.09 0.21 6.91
N ARG A 581 9.18 -0.89 7.67
CA ARG A 581 8.67 -0.97 9.03
C ARG A 581 9.20 0.16 9.93
N ASN A 582 10.52 0.41 9.90
CA ASN A 582 11.11 1.51 10.66
C ASN A 582 10.64 2.88 10.17
N ALA A 583 10.42 3.08 8.87
CA ALA A 583 9.90 4.33 8.33
C ALA A 583 8.45 4.58 8.78
N ILE A 584 7.59 3.55 8.75
CA ILE A 584 6.21 3.62 9.25
C ILE A 584 6.21 3.87 10.77
N ARG A 585 7.06 3.19 11.51
CA ARG A 585 7.23 3.39 12.96
C ARG A 585 7.60 4.83 13.30
N ILE A 586 8.55 5.42 12.58
CA ILE A 586 8.91 6.83 12.72
C ILE A 586 7.71 7.72 12.47
N ARG A 587 6.97 7.47 11.39
CA ARG A 587 5.75 8.22 11.04
C ARG A 587 4.69 8.15 12.14
N ASN A 588 4.44 6.97 12.72
CA ASN A 588 3.47 6.74 13.79
C ASN A 588 3.92 7.36 15.13
N SER A 589 5.24 7.42 15.37
CA SER A 589 5.81 7.99 16.61
C SER A 589 5.91 9.50 16.60
N PHE A 590 5.95 10.12 15.41
CA PHE A 590 5.94 11.57 15.21
C PHE A 590 4.74 12.00 14.36
N PRO A 591 3.53 12.11 14.95
CA PRO A 591 2.31 12.42 14.21
C PRO A 591 2.38 13.71 13.39
N VAL A 592 3.29 14.64 13.76
CA VAL A 592 3.55 15.87 13.01
C VAL A 592 4.09 15.60 11.60
N ILE A 593 4.71 14.45 11.34
CA ILE A 593 5.18 14.08 9.99
C ILE A 593 4.00 14.00 9.02
N ALA A 594 2.91 13.35 9.43
CA ALA A 594 1.70 13.22 8.64
C ALA A 594 0.84 14.50 8.59
N ARG A 595 0.80 15.29 9.67
CA ARG A 595 -0.16 16.39 9.89
C ARG A 595 0.43 17.78 9.75
N GLY A 596 1.75 17.89 9.93
CA GLY A 596 2.45 19.18 9.91
C GLY A 596 2.73 19.67 8.49
N ARG A 597 3.01 20.95 8.36
CA ARG A 597 3.45 21.58 7.11
C ARG A 597 4.96 21.53 6.98
N THR A 598 5.43 21.44 5.75
CA THR A 598 6.85 21.47 5.41
C THR A 598 7.36 22.90 5.44
N VAL A 599 8.38 23.12 6.27
CA VAL A 599 9.15 24.37 6.27
C VAL A 599 10.59 24.05 5.91
N VAL A 600 10.99 24.39 4.69
CA VAL A 600 12.35 24.11 4.19
C VAL A 600 13.37 24.95 4.95
N ASP A 601 14.41 24.33 5.50
CA ASP A 601 15.56 25.01 6.07
C ASP A 601 16.61 25.28 4.97
N TYR A 602 16.56 26.47 4.38
CA TYR A 602 17.45 26.84 3.28
C TYR A 602 18.92 27.02 3.70
N ASP A 603 19.21 27.21 4.98
CA ASP A 603 20.58 27.34 5.47
C ASP A 603 21.29 25.98 5.54
N ARG A 604 20.50 24.90 5.72
CA ARG A 604 20.98 23.52 5.87
C ARG A 604 20.69 22.64 4.67
N THR A 605 19.76 23.07 3.80
CA THR A 605 19.42 22.32 2.57
C THR A 605 20.42 22.65 1.46
N ASN A 606 20.90 21.60 0.78
CA ASN A 606 21.78 21.67 -0.38
C ASN A 606 21.46 20.57 -1.40
N ASP A 607 22.26 20.42 -2.44
CA ASP A 607 21.96 19.44 -3.49
C ASP A 607 22.00 17.98 -3.00
N SER A 608 22.76 17.67 -1.94
CA SER A 608 22.89 16.34 -1.37
C SER A 608 21.95 16.09 -0.19
N VAL A 609 21.68 17.12 0.62
CA VAL A 609 20.89 16.99 1.85
C VAL A 609 19.66 17.89 1.79
N ALA A 610 18.49 17.30 1.92
CA ALA A 610 17.25 18.00 2.25
C ALA A 610 17.14 18.16 3.77
N ALA A 611 16.89 19.38 4.23
CA ALA A 611 16.58 19.71 5.61
C ALA A 611 15.27 20.48 5.66
N PHE A 612 14.29 19.96 6.40
CA PHE A 612 13.00 20.62 6.55
C PHE A 612 12.35 20.27 7.88
N THR A 613 11.65 21.22 8.46
CA THR A 613 10.87 21.02 9.66
C THR A 613 9.43 20.64 9.32
N ARG A 614 8.90 19.62 9.98
CA ARG A 614 7.46 19.37 10.06
C ARG A 614 6.90 20.14 11.24
N LYS A 615 5.97 21.05 10.96
CA LYS A 615 5.40 21.94 11.97
C LYS A 615 3.89 21.95 11.89
N ASP A 616 3.26 21.66 13.02
CA ASP A 616 1.82 21.76 13.18
C ASP A 616 1.40 23.24 13.35
N SER A 617 0.42 23.71 12.55
CA SER A 617 -0.09 25.09 12.62
C SER A 617 -0.75 25.38 13.97
N ASP A 618 -1.37 24.37 14.56
CA ASP A 618 -2.17 24.51 15.80
C ASP A 618 -1.33 24.29 17.07
N GLY A 619 -0.08 23.85 16.90
CA GLY A 619 0.84 23.58 18.00
C GLY A 619 0.42 22.40 18.89
N LYS A 620 -0.37 21.47 18.35
CA LYS A 620 -0.81 20.25 19.05
C LYS A 620 0.33 19.23 19.14
N TYR A 621 1.18 19.20 18.12
CA TYR A 621 2.30 18.27 18.02
C TYR A 621 3.63 19.03 18.04
N GLU A 622 4.62 18.47 18.76
CA GLU A 622 5.98 19.01 18.78
C GLU A 622 6.61 18.95 17.37
N PRO A 623 7.32 19.99 16.95
CA PRO A 623 7.98 20.01 15.66
C PRO A 623 9.16 19.02 15.61
N VAL A 624 9.42 18.48 14.42
CA VAL A 624 10.63 17.70 14.15
C VAL A 624 11.31 18.23 12.89
N GLU A 625 12.64 18.17 12.86
CA GLU A 625 13.43 18.48 11.67
C GLU A 625 13.90 17.17 11.04
N ILE A 626 13.68 17.00 9.74
CA ILE A 626 14.03 15.82 8.97
C ILE A 626 15.19 16.18 8.07
N PHE A 627 16.26 15.37 8.13
CA PHE A 627 17.41 15.46 7.24
C PHE A 627 17.47 14.20 6.37
N ILE A 628 17.59 14.39 5.05
CA ILE A 628 17.63 13.30 4.07
C ILE A 628 18.87 13.49 3.19
N ASN A 629 19.82 12.56 3.26
CA ASN A 629 20.89 12.46 2.27
C ASN A 629 20.40 11.62 1.09
N SER A 630 20.16 12.24 -0.07
CA SER A 630 19.68 11.55 -1.28
C SER A 630 20.82 10.99 -2.15
N THR A 631 22.06 11.00 -1.68
CA THR A 631 23.24 10.60 -2.46
C THR A 631 23.88 9.32 -1.95
N SER A 632 24.68 8.67 -2.81
CA SER A 632 25.46 7.47 -2.48
C SER A 632 26.74 7.74 -1.68
N GLU A 633 27.00 8.99 -1.31
CA GLU A 633 28.17 9.39 -0.53
C GLU A 633 27.70 9.99 0.81
N PRO A 634 28.46 9.86 1.89
CA PRO A 634 28.17 10.56 3.13
C PRO A 634 28.13 12.08 2.94
N ALA A 635 27.19 12.73 3.60
CA ALA A 635 27.04 14.19 3.52
C ALA A 635 26.94 14.79 4.92
N SER A 636 27.49 15.99 5.11
CA SER A 636 27.48 16.69 6.39
C SER A 636 26.83 18.07 6.29
N VAL A 637 26.12 18.44 7.36
CA VAL A 637 25.51 19.75 7.52
C VAL A 637 25.83 20.31 8.92
N ASP A 638 25.93 21.65 9.04
CA ASP A 638 26.08 22.34 10.31
C ASP A 638 24.70 22.70 10.87
N ILE A 639 24.37 22.17 12.03
CA ILE A 639 23.11 22.44 12.74
C ILE A 639 23.27 23.51 13.84
N THR A 640 24.32 24.35 13.78
CA THR A 640 24.49 25.47 14.69
C THR A 640 23.25 26.36 14.69
N GLY A 641 22.74 26.69 15.87
CA GLY A 641 21.56 27.56 16.03
C GLY A 641 20.21 26.86 15.89
N SER A 642 20.16 25.55 15.57
CA SER A 642 18.92 24.80 15.66
C SER A 642 18.51 24.57 17.12
N ASP A 643 17.23 24.66 17.43
CA ASP A 643 16.66 24.23 18.71
C ASP A 643 16.38 22.73 18.72
N LEU A 644 16.28 22.10 17.54
CA LEU A 644 16.05 20.66 17.33
C LEU A 644 17.40 19.95 17.20
N ARG A 645 18.01 19.54 18.33
CA ARG A 645 19.39 19.03 18.38
C ARG A 645 19.53 17.61 18.92
N GLU A 646 18.45 16.99 19.34
CA GLU A 646 18.46 15.60 19.82
C GLU A 646 18.09 14.67 18.67
N LEU A 647 18.94 13.67 18.44
CA LEU A 647 18.66 12.62 17.46
C LEU A 647 17.54 11.72 18.00
N LYS A 648 16.38 11.73 17.35
CA LYS A 648 15.18 11.00 17.79
C LYS A 648 14.98 9.69 17.02
N ALA A 649 15.28 9.68 15.71
CA ALA A 649 15.12 8.49 14.89
C ALA A 649 16.11 8.52 13.72
N VAL A 650 16.43 7.34 13.18
CA VAL A 650 17.31 7.19 12.00
C VAL A 650 16.79 6.11 11.06
N LEU A 651 17.01 6.32 9.76
CA LEU A 651 16.88 5.28 8.73
C LEU A 651 18.22 5.19 7.99
N THR A 652 18.84 4.02 8.02
CA THR A 652 20.09 3.76 7.33
C THR A 652 19.95 2.50 6.46
N VAL A 653 20.48 2.56 5.24
CA VAL A 653 20.37 1.46 4.28
C VAL A 653 21.34 0.33 4.55
N SER A 654 22.30 0.55 5.45
CA SER A 654 23.37 -0.36 5.86
C SER A 654 23.71 -0.15 7.34
N SER A 655 24.77 -0.80 7.83
CA SER A 655 25.30 -0.62 9.20
C SER A 655 25.99 0.73 9.46
N ASP A 656 26.07 1.60 8.44
CA ASP A 656 26.63 2.95 8.58
C ASP A 656 25.77 3.81 9.50
N LYS A 657 26.43 4.72 10.22
CA LYS A 657 25.76 5.48 11.30
C LYS A 657 25.58 6.93 10.95
N VAL A 658 24.47 7.50 11.39
CA VAL A 658 24.30 8.95 11.53
C VAL A 658 25.20 9.43 12.69
N MET A 659 26.04 10.44 12.43
CA MET A 659 27.00 10.96 13.40
C MET A 659 26.67 12.42 13.72
N LEU A 660 26.69 12.75 15.01
CA LEU A 660 26.59 14.13 15.49
C LEU A 660 27.84 14.45 16.32
N ASP A 661 28.74 15.28 15.76
CA ASP A 661 29.94 15.77 16.45
C ASP A 661 29.85 17.28 16.65
N GLY A 662 29.55 17.69 17.87
CA GLY A 662 29.24 19.06 18.21
C GLY A 662 28.00 19.54 17.47
N THR A 663 28.17 20.40 16.47
CA THR A 663 27.10 20.89 15.60
C THR A 663 27.17 20.34 14.17
N THR A 664 28.10 19.43 13.89
CA THR A 664 28.20 18.79 12.60
C THR A 664 27.41 17.49 12.58
N LEU A 665 26.31 17.46 11.82
CA LEU A 665 25.53 16.28 11.55
C LEU A 665 26.05 15.64 10.25
N THR A 666 26.46 14.37 10.31
CA THR A 666 26.89 13.58 9.15
C THR A 666 25.93 12.43 8.91
N LEU A 667 25.33 12.40 7.74
CA LEU A 667 24.43 11.35 7.28
C LEU A 667 25.23 10.38 6.38
N PRO A 668 25.12 9.06 6.56
CA PRO A 668 25.69 8.11 5.62
C PRO A 668 25.00 8.19 4.26
N ALA A 669 25.48 7.44 3.27
CA ALA A 669 24.83 7.28 1.98
C ALA A 669 23.34 6.91 2.15
N PHE A 670 22.45 7.66 1.51
CA PHE A 670 20.99 7.47 1.60
C PHE A 670 20.42 7.48 3.02
N GLY A 671 21.18 8.04 3.98
CA GLY A 671 20.78 8.10 5.38
C GLY A 671 19.77 9.20 5.67
N ILE A 672 18.86 8.93 6.57
CA ILE A 672 17.82 9.85 7.04
C ILE A 672 17.89 9.93 8.57
N CYS A 673 17.65 11.11 9.13
CA CYS A 673 17.40 11.23 10.56
C CYS A 673 16.30 12.22 10.88
N VAL A 674 15.70 12.03 12.04
CA VAL A 674 14.71 12.92 12.65
C VAL A 674 15.32 13.53 13.90
N MET A 675 15.34 14.85 13.96
CA MET A 675 15.82 15.63 15.09
C MET A 675 14.65 16.28 15.82
N GLY A 676 14.72 16.34 17.13
CA GLY A 676 13.72 16.97 17.98
C GLY A 676 14.35 17.85 19.06
N GLU A 677 13.51 18.49 19.88
CA GLU A 677 13.98 19.27 21.02
C GLU A 677 14.77 18.40 21.99
N ALA A 678 15.87 18.92 22.51
CA ALA A 678 16.62 18.30 23.58
C ALA A 678 15.80 18.41 24.87
N LYS A 679 15.58 17.27 25.55
CA LYS A 679 14.91 17.21 26.86
C LYS A 679 15.76 17.80 27.96
#